data_c2e36fcf4e79ccd11819f505f7b4eb70
#
_entry.id   c2e36fcf4e79ccd11819f505f7b4eb70
#
_cell.length_a   1.000
_cell.length_b   1.000
_cell.length_c   1.000
_cell.angle_alpha   90.00
_cell.angle_beta   90.00
_cell.angle_gamma   90.00
#
_symmetry.space_group_name_H-M   'P 1'
#
loop_
_entity.id
_entity.type
_entity.pdbx_description
1 polymer ?
#
loop_
_entity_poly.entity_id
_entity_poly.type
_entity_poly.pdbx_seq_one_letter_code
_entity_poly.pdbx_strand_id
1 'polypeptide(L)'
;MKKFICIILFASLHLFCRAQNVFDTETPPDMEGSNSSLSSDSIPESNVPHFRHTWQWERNGVYKREVALDTLMDGIQNFNTIFKKNISNTYLGNFPSPYLSNIFITRETVQDFYPLTQIRAFLFKPEDALLFNTTTPFTRLKYFTGGGKGKAENLLDVWHVQNIRPWWNAGIRYQLISSDGRYMNQKAKAYHFSLFSSYEKERIALSFFLNQNNGHFAENGGVKDISFIIDSTNQKAENIPVNLSSNDISNNYRNTNFQLQGQYNIGNPKEVTTPTDTFTTYPAKAIINIRAEGNERRYKEGNIAFDFFPHTYIDSTSTTDLITNQVYDISTKFVMNEHPKYKYLPGIYAGLDFKHENYRQRTTFDSISHTESFGHTRYSGTYITAGIFNVDTNVSFTYDIAGKLCVLGHYAGNFKFDGYVQQALRKDRSSYIRANATIELQSVNPFFDRYVGNHDIWENDFKAIKTIKADGRYVNNRLRTELGVGIANIFSYVYFDTAAMPQQTSKTLMVLTAWGKQNFRLGNFYFDQTVYFQKSTQEDILSLPAISVYSHNYFQHALFKNALFLQTGIDVFYNTKFYADNYMPSIMQFYNQRERKTGNYPKLDVFLNLRIKRADIFVKYEHINYLLKNHGDFFSAADYPINPGMLKFGIKWDFFD
;
A
#
# COMPACT_ATOMS: atom_id res chain seq x y z
N MET A 1 0.16 -29.06 -9.58
CA MET A 1 -0.44 -27.72 -9.49
C MET A 1 -1.01 -27.18 -10.81
N LYS A 2 -0.35 -27.26 -11.97
CA LYS A 2 -0.91 -26.78 -13.27
C LYS A 2 -2.25 -27.47 -13.67
N LYS A 3 -2.45 -28.74 -13.36
CA LYS A 3 -3.71 -29.47 -13.65
C LYS A 3 -4.87 -29.11 -12.72
N PHE A 4 -4.61 -28.66 -11.50
CA PHE A 4 -5.64 -28.26 -10.54
C PHE A 4 -6.22 -26.86 -10.85
N ILE A 5 -5.41 -25.95 -11.34
CA ILE A 5 -5.83 -24.59 -11.75
C ILE A 5 -6.72 -24.66 -13.00
N CYS A 6 -6.42 -25.53 -13.94
CA CYS A 6 -7.29 -25.75 -15.12
C CYS A 6 -8.65 -26.35 -14.75
N ILE A 7 -8.74 -27.20 -13.73
CA ILE A 7 -10.00 -27.81 -13.29
C ILE A 7 -10.90 -26.78 -12.60
N ILE A 8 -10.34 -25.86 -11.82
CA ILE A 8 -11.10 -24.77 -11.16
C ILE A 8 -11.59 -23.76 -12.21
N LEU A 9 -10.78 -23.41 -13.21
CA LEU A 9 -11.17 -22.55 -14.33
C LEU A 9 -12.24 -23.20 -15.22
N PHE A 10 -12.15 -24.50 -15.47
CA PHE A 10 -13.17 -25.24 -16.26
C PHE A 10 -14.47 -25.45 -15.49
N ALA A 11 -14.41 -25.68 -14.18
CA ALA A 11 -15.61 -25.79 -13.34
C ALA A 11 -16.35 -24.45 -13.20
N SER A 12 -15.63 -23.31 -13.15
CA SER A 12 -16.24 -21.99 -13.15
C SER A 12 -16.88 -21.64 -14.50
N LEU A 13 -16.29 -22.03 -15.63
CA LEU A 13 -16.89 -21.85 -16.96
C LEU A 13 -18.17 -22.70 -17.18
N HIS A 14 -18.24 -23.92 -16.62
CA HIS A 14 -19.44 -24.76 -16.74
C HIS A 14 -20.61 -24.30 -15.86
N LEU A 15 -20.35 -23.58 -14.77
CA LEU A 15 -21.39 -22.90 -13.98
C LEU A 15 -21.95 -21.66 -14.70
N PHE A 16 -21.14 -20.98 -15.52
CA PHE A 16 -21.60 -19.85 -16.34
C PHE A 16 -22.53 -20.23 -17.49
N CYS A 17 -22.35 -21.42 -18.10
CA CYS A 17 -23.17 -21.85 -19.24
C CYS A 17 -24.58 -22.39 -18.86
N ARG A 18 -24.88 -22.60 -17.58
CA ARG A 18 -26.24 -23.05 -17.16
C ARG A 18 -27.16 -21.94 -16.68
N ALA A 19 -26.68 -20.70 -16.56
CA ALA A 19 -27.47 -19.54 -16.10
C ALA A 19 -28.13 -18.74 -17.24
N GLN A 20 -27.97 -19.14 -18.51
CA GLN A 20 -28.42 -18.35 -19.67
C GLN A 20 -29.79 -18.71 -20.24
N ASN A 21 -30.54 -19.61 -19.62
CA ASN A 21 -31.86 -20.01 -20.14
C ASN A 21 -32.97 -19.88 -19.09
N VAL A 22 -33.27 -18.70 -18.62
CA VAL A 22 -34.59 -18.30 -18.10
C VAL A 22 -34.61 -16.79 -17.98
N PHE A 23 -35.22 -16.12 -18.94
CA PHE A 23 -36.02 -14.89 -18.78
C PHE A 23 -36.43 -14.38 -20.16
N ASP A 24 -37.62 -14.83 -20.56
CA ASP A 24 -38.43 -14.16 -21.55
C ASP A 24 -39.38 -13.17 -20.85
N THR A 25 -39.44 -11.96 -21.43
CA THR A 25 -40.53 -11.02 -21.52
C THR A 25 -41.38 -10.66 -20.30
N GLU A 26 -41.35 -9.37 -19.94
CA GLU A 26 -42.56 -8.51 -19.94
C GLU A 26 -42.16 -7.05 -19.67
N THR A 27 -42.57 -6.15 -20.57
CA THR A 27 -42.54 -4.70 -20.45
C THR A 27 -43.72 -4.20 -19.63
N PRO A 28 -43.58 -3.25 -18.72
CA PRO A 28 -44.67 -2.41 -18.21
C PRO A 28 -44.64 -0.96 -18.76
N PRO A 29 -45.77 -0.27 -18.73
CA PRO A 29 -46.04 0.89 -19.56
C PRO A 29 -45.62 2.24 -18.94
N ASP A 30 -45.62 3.25 -19.84
CA ASP A 30 -45.35 4.66 -19.61
C ASP A 30 -46.15 5.30 -18.47
N MET A 31 -45.49 6.18 -17.70
CA MET A 31 -46.12 7.31 -17.08
C MET A 31 -45.25 8.59 -17.20
N GLU A 32 -45.87 9.55 -17.89
CA GLU A 32 -45.44 10.94 -17.98
C GLU A 32 -45.60 11.68 -16.64
N GLY A 33 -44.79 12.69 -16.44
CA GLY A 33 -45.22 13.80 -15.59
C GLY A 33 -44.16 14.58 -14.81
N SER A 34 -43.73 15.68 -15.39
CA SER A 34 -43.52 17.03 -14.81
C SER A 34 -42.28 17.34 -13.95
N ASN A 35 -41.48 18.20 -14.55
CA ASN A 35 -40.89 19.49 -14.06
C ASN A 35 -40.37 19.61 -12.62
N SER A 36 -39.11 19.85 -12.49
CA SER A 36 -38.49 21.17 -12.22
C SER A 36 -37.32 21.09 -11.22
N SER A 37 -36.43 21.99 -11.47
CA SER A 37 -35.36 22.56 -10.64
C SER A 37 -34.02 21.89 -10.70
N LEU A 38 -33.16 22.57 -11.41
CA LEU A 38 -31.71 22.53 -11.40
C LEU A 38 -31.17 22.64 -9.97
N SER A 39 -30.55 21.58 -9.47
CA SER A 39 -29.65 21.68 -8.35
C SER A 39 -28.59 20.63 -8.46
N SER A 40 -27.34 21.08 -8.39
CA SER A 40 -26.08 20.35 -8.12
C SER A 40 -25.77 19.14 -9.01
N ASP A 41 -24.72 19.31 -9.79
CA ASP A 41 -23.98 18.31 -10.55
C ASP A 41 -23.71 17.00 -9.75
N SER A 42 -24.71 16.16 -9.64
CA SER A 42 -24.51 14.75 -9.40
C SER A 42 -24.25 14.12 -10.76
N ILE A 43 -23.11 13.47 -10.94
CA ILE A 43 -22.92 12.45 -11.96
C ILE A 43 -24.18 11.57 -11.89
N PRO A 44 -24.93 11.34 -12.99
CA PRO A 44 -26.11 10.50 -12.93
C PRO A 44 -25.69 9.19 -12.26
N GLU A 45 -26.35 8.82 -11.17
CA GLU A 45 -26.25 7.51 -10.59
C GLU A 45 -26.65 6.53 -11.70
N SER A 46 -25.66 6.08 -12.48
CA SER A 46 -25.84 4.91 -13.30
C SER A 46 -26.27 3.80 -12.35
N ASN A 47 -27.21 2.95 -12.72
CA ASN A 47 -27.70 1.77 -11.98
C ASN A 47 -26.53 0.96 -11.39
N VAL A 48 -25.86 1.50 -10.38
CA VAL A 48 -24.82 0.82 -9.62
C VAL A 48 -25.59 -0.11 -8.69
N PRO A 49 -25.45 -1.43 -8.83
CA PRO A 49 -26.06 -2.36 -7.89
C PRO A 49 -25.60 -1.99 -6.49
N HIS A 50 -26.54 -1.84 -5.60
CA HIS A 50 -26.28 -1.39 -4.25
C HIS A 50 -25.48 -2.45 -3.50
N PHE A 51 -24.15 -2.20 -3.36
CA PHE A 51 -23.45 -2.83 -2.26
C PHE A 51 -24.13 -2.36 -0.99
N ARG A 52 -24.61 -3.28 -0.19
CA ARG A 52 -25.14 -2.89 1.10
C ARG A 52 -24.05 -2.23 1.93
N HIS A 53 -22.90 -2.91 2.05
CA HIS A 53 -21.76 -2.40 2.83
C HIS A 53 -20.44 -3.00 2.33
N THR A 54 -19.39 -2.16 2.32
CA THR A 54 -17.99 -2.59 2.23
C THR A 54 -17.24 -1.99 3.41
N TRP A 55 -16.45 -2.81 4.11
CA TRP A 55 -15.77 -2.37 5.32
C TRP A 55 -14.40 -3.01 5.50
N GLN A 56 -13.62 -2.41 6.39
CA GLN A 56 -12.42 -2.99 6.98
C GLN A 56 -12.59 -3.10 8.49
N TRP A 57 -11.93 -4.08 9.09
CA TRP A 57 -11.86 -4.17 10.53
C TRP A 57 -10.76 -3.27 11.08
N GLU A 58 -11.11 -2.41 12.00
CA GLU A 58 -10.17 -1.59 12.76
C GLU A 58 -9.86 -2.22 14.12
N ARG A 59 -8.64 -1.98 14.61
CA ARG A 59 -8.17 -2.50 15.89
C ARG A 59 -8.35 -4.01 16.08
N ASN A 60 -8.14 -4.80 14.99
CA ASN A 60 -8.36 -6.25 14.98
C ASN A 60 -9.77 -6.61 15.46
N GLY A 61 -10.80 -6.06 14.81
CA GLY A 61 -12.19 -6.41 15.02
C GLY A 61 -12.99 -5.56 16.01
N VAL A 62 -12.38 -4.55 16.65
CA VAL A 62 -13.08 -3.71 17.62
C VAL A 62 -14.28 -2.99 17.00
N TYR A 63 -14.09 -2.37 15.84
CA TYR A 63 -15.18 -1.75 15.08
C TYR A 63 -14.96 -1.89 13.58
N LYS A 64 -16.03 -1.69 12.82
CA LYS A 64 -15.99 -1.64 11.37
C LYS A 64 -15.79 -0.20 10.93
N ARG A 65 -14.85 -0.01 10.00
CA ARG A 65 -14.75 1.24 9.25
C ARG A 65 -15.33 1.02 7.86
N GLU A 66 -16.39 1.72 7.54
CA GLU A 66 -16.93 1.70 6.19
C GLU A 66 -15.92 2.29 5.20
N VAL A 67 -15.75 1.63 4.08
CA VAL A 67 -14.85 2.02 3.01
C VAL A 67 -15.61 1.99 1.70
N ALA A 68 -15.83 3.15 1.11
CA ALA A 68 -16.45 3.21 -0.20
C ALA A 68 -15.58 2.51 -1.25
N LEU A 69 -16.19 1.69 -2.09
CA LEU A 69 -15.50 1.10 -3.22
C LEU A 69 -15.14 2.20 -4.22
N ASP A 70 -13.87 2.24 -4.63
CA ASP A 70 -13.43 3.20 -5.66
C ASP A 70 -14.06 2.87 -7.01
N THR A 71 -15.12 3.58 -7.35
CA THR A 71 -15.80 3.51 -8.63
C THR A 71 -15.56 4.74 -9.50
N LEU A 72 -14.72 5.68 -9.04
CA LEU A 72 -14.45 6.90 -9.78
C LEU A 72 -13.58 6.59 -11.02
N MET A 73 -13.82 7.36 -12.08
CA MET A 73 -12.97 7.37 -13.27
C MET A 73 -11.68 8.17 -13.01
N ASP A 74 -11.77 9.12 -12.10
CA ASP A 74 -10.67 10.01 -11.76
C ASP A 74 -9.44 9.25 -11.24
N GLY A 75 -8.27 9.58 -11.77
CA GLY A 75 -7.01 8.95 -11.39
C GLY A 75 -6.82 7.51 -11.87
N ILE A 76 -7.67 6.97 -12.76
CA ILE A 76 -7.48 5.60 -13.30
C ILE A 76 -6.14 5.45 -14.04
N GLN A 77 -5.69 6.50 -14.73
CA GLN A 77 -4.41 6.53 -15.43
C GLN A 77 -3.20 6.45 -14.49
N ASN A 78 -3.39 6.79 -13.22
CA ASN A 78 -2.35 6.67 -12.18
C ASN A 78 -2.44 5.32 -11.47
N PHE A 79 -2.17 4.24 -12.20
CA PHE A 79 -2.35 2.87 -11.73
C PHE A 79 -1.18 2.34 -10.89
N ASN A 80 -0.02 2.98 -10.93
CA ASN A 80 1.13 2.57 -10.13
C ASN A 80 0.84 2.80 -8.65
N THR A 81 0.85 1.70 -7.88
CA THR A 81 0.44 1.67 -6.47
C THR A 81 1.25 2.61 -5.58
N ILE A 82 2.55 2.79 -5.85
CA ILE A 82 3.42 3.68 -5.05
C ILE A 82 3.00 5.15 -5.20
N PHE A 83 2.57 5.58 -6.40
CA PHE A 83 2.11 6.95 -6.65
C PHE A 83 0.65 7.19 -6.21
N LYS A 84 -0.14 6.13 -6.03
CA LYS A 84 -1.46 6.24 -5.38
C LYS A 84 -1.35 6.51 -3.88
N LYS A 85 -0.33 5.94 -3.23
CA LYS A 85 -0.12 6.09 -1.79
C LYS A 85 0.61 7.40 -1.45
N ASN A 86 1.61 7.77 -2.24
CA ASN A 86 2.48 8.93 -1.99
C ASN A 86 2.79 9.66 -3.28
N ILE A 87 2.79 10.97 -3.24
CA ILE A 87 3.08 11.82 -4.41
C ILE A 87 4.56 11.83 -4.81
N SER A 88 5.44 11.41 -3.91
CA SER A 88 6.88 11.42 -4.09
C SER A 88 7.51 10.16 -3.53
N ASN A 89 8.26 9.44 -4.37
CA ASN A 89 8.94 8.20 -4.00
C ASN A 89 10.32 8.14 -4.65
N THR A 90 11.30 7.62 -3.91
CA THR A 90 12.54 7.07 -4.45
C THR A 90 12.27 5.63 -4.84
N TYR A 91 12.52 5.24 -6.10
CA TYR A 91 12.23 3.90 -6.63
C TYR A 91 13.18 3.56 -7.79
N LEU A 92 13.21 2.33 -8.23
CA LEU A 92 14.21 1.86 -9.22
C LEU A 92 13.81 2.07 -10.69
N GLY A 93 12.89 3.00 -10.95
CA GLY A 93 12.45 3.36 -12.30
C GLY A 93 11.44 2.40 -12.94
N ASN A 94 11.31 1.17 -12.47
CA ASN A 94 10.46 0.12 -13.03
C ASN A 94 9.16 -0.10 -12.22
N PHE A 95 8.21 -0.87 -12.77
CA PHE A 95 6.94 -1.24 -12.12
C PHE A 95 6.68 -2.76 -12.30
N PRO A 96 6.68 -3.58 -11.22
CA PRO A 96 6.95 -3.18 -9.83
C PRO A 96 8.46 -3.02 -9.55
N SER A 97 8.81 -2.29 -8.50
CA SER A 97 10.17 -2.21 -7.99
C SER A 97 10.20 -1.84 -6.50
N PRO A 98 11.27 -2.13 -5.77
CA PRO A 98 11.51 -1.56 -4.45
C PRO A 98 11.36 -0.03 -4.46
N TYR A 99 10.81 0.52 -3.38
CA TYR A 99 10.55 1.96 -3.25
C TYR A 99 10.68 2.43 -1.81
N LEU A 100 10.94 3.73 -1.65
CA LEU A 100 10.93 4.43 -0.39
C LEU A 100 10.12 5.73 -0.54
N SER A 101 9.11 5.96 0.31
CA SER A 101 8.38 7.23 0.30
C SER A 101 9.28 8.40 0.70
N ASN A 102 9.29 9.45 -0.10
CA ASN A 102 10.00 10.69 0.21
C ASN A 102 9.20 11.60 1.16
N ILE A 103 7.91 11.30 1.40
CA ILE A 103 7.08 12.04 2.35
C ILE A 103 7.11 11.29 3.68
N PHE A 104 7.88 11.83 4.65
CA PHE A 104 8.18 11.12 5.88
C PHE A 104 6.94 10.84 6.75
N ILE A 105 6.04 11.82 6.86
CA ILE A 105 4.84 11.69 7.71
C ILE A 105 3.91 10.56 7.26
N THR A 106 3.94 10.22 5.97
CA THR A 106 3.11 9.16 5.36
C THR A 106 3.83 7.82 5.25
N ARG A 107 5.10 7.71 5.70
CA ARG A 107 5.81 6.42 5.69
C ARG A 107 5.04 5.40 6.52
N GLU A 108 4.85 4.23 5.95
CA GLU A 108 4.21 3.11 6.64
C GLU A 108 5.09 2.61 7.79
N THR A 109 4.47 2.02 8.79
CA THR A 109 5.19 1.40 9.91
C THR A 109 6.09 0.28 9.38
N VAL A 110 7.27 0.15 9.98
CA VAL A 110 8.23 -0.92 9.66
C VAL A 110 7.55 -2.28 9.82
N GLN A 111 7.76 -3.15 8.83
CA GLN A 111 7.22 -4.51 8.83
C GLN A 111 7.91 -5.39 9.88
N ASP A 112 7.20 -6.39 10.40
CA ASP A 112 7.80 -7.42 11.26
C ASP A 112 8.97 -8.12 10.57
N PHE A 113 8.86 -8.35 9.26
CA PHE A 113 9.94 -8.85 8.43
C PHE A 113 10.51 -7.70 7.57
N TYR A 114 11.51 -7.02 8.11
CA TYR A 114 12.12 -5.82 7.53
C TYR A 114 12.59 -5.99 6.06
N PRO A 115 13.17 -7.15 5.65
CA PRO A 115 13.61 -7.33 4.26
C PRO A 115 12.56 -7.10 3.18
N LEU A 116 11.25 -7.15 3.51
CA LEU A 116 10.16 -6.87 2.56
C LEU A 116 9.56 -5.46 2.69
N THR A 117 10.12 -4.59 3.53
CA THR A 117 9.58 -3.24 3.75
C THR A 117 9.55 -2.42 2.46
N GLN A 118 10.58 -2.54 1.64
CA GLN A 118 10.72 -1.74 0.40
C GLN A 118 9.78 -2.16 -0.73
N ILE A 119 9.03 -3.25 -0.55
CA ILE A 119 8.02 -3.71 -1.51
C ILE A 119 6.61 -3.76 -0.93
N ARG A 120 6.38 -3.13 0.23
CA ARG A 120 5.09 -3.17 0.96
C ARG A 120 3.90 -2.78 0.09
N ALA A 121 4.05 -1.85 -0.86
CA ALA A 121 2.97 -1.45 -1.77
C ALA A 121 2.48 -2.57 -2.71
N PHE A 122 3.30 -3.59 -2.91
CA PHE A 122 3.01 -4.76 -3.75
C PHE A 122 2.62 -6.02 -2.94
N LEU A 123 2.57 -5.90 -1.62
CA LEU A 123 2.10 -6.94 -0.72
C LEU A 123 0.65 -6.65 -0.33
N PHE A 124 -0.23 -7.61 -0.56
CA PHE A 124 -1.58 -7.56 -0.04
C PHE A 124 -1.62 -8.28 1.31
N LYS A 125 -2.06 -7.62 2.35
CA LYS A 125 -2.09 -8.13 3.72
C LYS A 125 -3.52 -8.10 4.30
N PRO A 126 -3.79 -8.79 5.42
CA PRO A 126 -5.10 -8.78 6.05
C PRO A 126 -5.66 -7.39 6.35
N GLU A 127 -4.78 -6.43 6.67
CA GLU A 127 -5.15 -5.04 6.94
C GLU A 127 -5.67 -4.30 5.69
N ASP A 128 -5.28 -4.77 4.50
CA ASP A 128 -5.71 -4.20 3.22
C ASP A 128 -7.02 -4.83 2.71
N ALA A 129 -7.52 -5.90 3.37
CA ALA A 129 -8.68 -6.64 2.92
C ALA A 129 -9.98 -5.84 3.09
N LEU A 130 -10.75 -5.74 2.02
CA LEU A 130 -12.13 -5.26 2.06
C LEU A 130 -13.06 -6.46 2.23
N LEU A 131 -13.97 -6.36 3.18
CA LEU A 131 -15.07 -7.29 3.36
C LEU A 131 -16.33 -6.69 2.75
N PHE A 132 -17.22 -7.54 2.28
CA PHE A 132 -18.38 -7.16 1.48
C PHE A 132 -19.66 -7.77 2.04
N ASN A 133 -20.76 -7.04 1.83
CA ASN A 133 -22.10 -7.58 1.86
C ASN A 133 -22.82 -7.08 0.61
N THR A 134 -23.05 -7.95 -0.38
CA THR A 134 -23.52 -7.59 -1.72
C THR A 134 -24.93 -8.13 -1.97
N THR A 135 -25.76 -7.37 -2.66
CA THR A 135 -27.09 -7.86 -3.10
C THR A 135 -27.00 -8.75 -4.34
N THR A 136 -26.03 -8.45 -5.20
CA THR A 136 -25.72 -9.19 -6.43
C THR A 136 -24.22 -9.53 -6.48
N PRO A 137 -23.80 -10.56 -7.21
CA PRO A 137 -22.39 -10.82 -7.44
C PRO A 137 -21.67 -9.59 -8.02
N PHE A 138 -20.46 -9.35 -7.55
CA PHE A 138 -19.61 -8.28 -8.04
C PHE A 138 -18.33 -8.84 -8.61
N THR A 139 -18.00 -8.46 -9.85
CA THR A 139 -16.73 -8.78 -10.48
C THR A 139 -16.08 -7.51 -11.00
N ARG A 140 -14.82 -7.30 -10.67
CA ARG A 140 -13.99 -6.22 -11.20
C ARG A 140 -12.84 -6.78 -11.98
N LEU A 141 -12.67 -6.32 -13.22
CA LEU A 141 -11.52 -6.59 -14.05
C LEU A 141 -10.75 -5.30 -14.30
N LYS A 142 -9.45 -5.28 -13.97
CA LYS A 142 -8.53 -4.23 -14.40
C LYS A 142 -7.43 -4.88 -15.24
N TYR A 143 -7.22 -4.37 -16.42
CA TYR A 143 -6.10 -4.74 -17.26
C TYR A 143 -5.42 -3.50 -17.81
N PHE A 144 -4.14 -3.35 -17.49
CA PHE A 144 -3.34 -2.21 -17.91
C PHE A 144 -2.08 -2.74 -18.60
N THR A 145 -1.68 -2.08 -19.68
CA THR A 145 -0.48 -2.47 -20.44
C THR A 145 0.18 -1.24 -21.05
N GLY A 146 1.46 -1.33 -21.30
CA GLY A 146 2.24 -0.30 -21.99
C GLY A 146 3.56 -0.84 -22.48
N GLY A 147 4.17 -0.13 -23.43
CA GLY A 147 5.42 -0.54 -24.05
C GLY A 147 5.25 -1.57 -25.17
N GLY A 148 6.28 -1.69 -26.02
CA GLY A 148 6.36 -2.67 -27.09
C GLY A 148 6.87 -4.03 -26.61
N LYS A 149 7.01 -4.98 -27.54
CA LYS A 149 7.57 -6.32 -27.28
C LYS A 149 8.96 -6.20 -26.61
N GLY A 150 9.18 -6.96 -25.51
CA GLY A 150 10.41 -6.95 -24.74
C GLY A 150 10.59 -5.72 -23.83
N LYS A 151 9.56 -4.85 -23.69
CA LYS A 151 9.56 -3.63 -22.85
C LYS A 151 8.20 -3.41 -22.20
N ALA A 152 7.37 -4.45 -22.19
CA ALA A 152 6.00 -4.37 -21.75
C ALA A 152 5.91 -4.26 -20.22
N GLU A 153 5.05 -3.37 -19.75
CA GLU A 153 4.56 -3.32 -18.39
C GLU A 153 3.08 -3.73 -18.41
N ASN A 154 2.71 -4.68 -17.55
CA ASN A 154 1.35 -5.20 -17.49
C ASN A 154 0.86 -5.26 -16.05
N LEU A 155 -0.43 -4.95 -15.85
CA LEU A 155 -1.16 -5.21 -14.62
C LEU A 155 -2.48 -5.89 -14.96
N LEU A 156 -2.73 -7.02 -14.33
CA LEU A 156 -4.03 -7.69 -14.30
C LEU A 156 -4.49 -7.75 -12.85
N ASP A 157 -5.69 -7.25 -12.54
CA ASP A 157 -6.30 -7.32 -11.20
C ASP A 157 -7.76 -7.73 -11.35
N VAL A 158 -8.09 -8.90 -10.83
CA VAL A 158 -9.42 -9.51 -10.92
C VAL A 158 -9.95 -9.75 -9.52
N TRP A 159 -11.14 -9.24 -9.25
CA TRP A 159 -11.90 -9.48 -8.03
C TRP A 159 -13.22 -10.14 -8.38
N HIS A 160 -13.61 -11.13 -7.60
CA HIS A 160 -14.96 -11.65 -7.63
C HIS A 160 -15.46 -11.82 -6.20
N VAL A 161 -16.66 -11.31 -5.92
CA VAL A 161 -17.26 -11.30 -4.58
C VAL A 161 -18.73 -11.61 -4.71
N GLN A 162 -19.23 -12.52 -3.87
CA GLN A 162 -20.62 -12.94 -3.89
C GLN A 162 -21.12 -13.26 -2.49
N ASN A 163 -22.38 -12.89 -2.20
CA ASN A 163 -23.09 -13.44 -1.07
C ASN A 163 -23.60 -14.85 -1.39
N ILE A 164 -23.10 -15.86 -0.67
CA ILE A 164 -23.59 -17.24 -0.73
C ILE A 164 -24.94 -17.34 -0.03
N ARG A 165 -25.10 -16.55 1.03
CA ARG A 165 -26.34 -16.32 1.79
C ARG A 165 -26.39 -14.86 2.23
N PRO A 166 -27.52 -14.29 2.60
CA PRO A 166 -27.60 -12.90 3.07
C PRO A 166 -26.63 -12.55 4.20
N TRP A 167 -26.21 -13.52 4.96
CA TRP A 167 -25.28 -13.39 6.10
C TRP A 167 -23.89 -13.98 5.85
N TRP A 168 -23.60 -14.47 4.63
CA TRP A 168 -22.33 -15.11 4.31
C TRP A 168 -21.84 -14.68 2.93
N ASN A 169 -20.75 -13.92 2.93
CA ASN A 169 -20.05 -13.45 1.75
C ASN A 169 -18.73 -14.20 1.55
N ALA A 170 -18.35 -14.45 0.33
CA ALA A 170 -17.03 -14.96 -0.04
C ALA A 170 -16.50 -14.22 -1.26
N GLY A 171 -15.19 -14.04 -1.33
CA GLY A 171 -14.55 -13.39 -2.44
C GLY A 171 -13.15 -13.93 -2.71
N ILE A 172 -12.72 -13.73 -3.95
CA ILE A 172 -11.38 -14.03 -4.42
C ILE A 172 -10.80 -12.79 -5.10
N ARG A 173 -9.49 -12.62 -4.98
CA ARG A 173 -8.74 -11.61 -5.74
C ARG A 173 -7.46 -12.21 -6.28
N TYR A 174 -7.17 -11.94 -7.53
CA TYR A 174 -5.90 -12.24 -8.16
C TYR A 174 -5.33 -10.98 -8.81
N GLN A 175 -4.06 -10.68 -8.53
CA GLN A 175 -3.35 -9.59 -9.20
C GLN A 175 -2.01 -10.09 -9.70
N LEU A 176 -1.66 -9.67 -10.91
CA LEU A 176 -0.36 -9.88 -11.52
C LEU A 176 0.15 -8.53 -12.03
N ILE A 177 1.35 -8.16 -11.60
CA ILE A 177 2.11 -7.03 -12.13
C ILE A 177 3.38 -7.60 -12.73
N SER A 178 3.71 -7.23 -13.95
CA SER A 178 4.94 -7.67 -14.62
C SER A 178 5.51 -6.58 -15.51
N SER A 179 6.83 -6.51 -15.56
CA SER A 179 7.56 -5.62 -16.44
C SER A 179 8.79 -6.32 -16.99
N ASP A 180 9.07 -6.12 -18.27
CA ASP A 180 10.33 -6.54 -18.86
C ASP A 180 11.50 -5.60 -18.57
N GLY A 181 11.19 -4.36 -18.06
CA GLY A 181 12.18 -3.32 -17.82
C GLY A 181 12.54 -2.51 -19.06
N ARG A 182 13.13 -1.34 -18.86
CA ARG A 182 13.60 -0.44 -19.92
C ARG A 182 15.12 -0.44 -20.03
N TYR A 183 15.79 -0.66 -18.92
CA TYR A 183 17.24 -0.85 -18.84
C TYR A 183 17.56 -2.34 -18.75
N MET A 184 18.82 -2.69 -19.00
CA MET A 184 19.27 -4.09 -18.89
C MET A 184 18.97 -4.61 -17.48
N ASN A 185 18.63 -5.88 -17.37
CA ASN A 185 18.44 -6.62 -16.12
C ASN A 185 17.42 -6.01 -15.14
N GLN A 186 16.31 -5.51 -15.66
CA GLN A 186 15.28 -4.82 -14.86
C GLN A 186 13.94 -5.59 -14.82
N LYS A 187 13.93 -6.83 -15.30
CA LYS A 187 12.69 -7.62 -15.34
C LYS A 187 12.13 -7.84 -13.94
N ALA A 188 10.84 -7.53 -13.79
CA ALA A 188 10.18 -7.64 -12.49
C ALA A 188 8.81 -8.29 -12.60
N LYS A 189 8.43 -9.03 -11.57
CA LYS A 189 7.11 -9.66 -11.46
C LYS A 189 6.67 -9.72 -10.00
N ALA A 190 5.44 -9.29 -9.74
CA ALA A 190 4.78 -9.45 -8.44
C ALA A 190 3.37 -9.97 -8.69
N TYR A 191 2.95 -10.96 -7.91
CA TYR A 191 1.58 -11.44 -7.96
C TYR A 191 1.08 -11.82 -6.58
N HIS A 192 -0.22 -11.66 -6.39
CA HIS A 192 -0.89 -12.17 -5.21
C HIS A 192 -2.19 -12.86 -5.57
N PHE A 193 -2.56 -13.81 -4.74
CA PHE A 193 -3.86 -14.47 -4.72
C PHE A 193 -4.43 -14.36 -3.32
N SER A 194 -5.68 -13.94 -3.20
CA SER A 194 -6.38 -13.83 -1.93
C SER A 194 -7.72 -14.52 -1.97
N LEU A 195 -8.04 -15.20 -0.88
CA LEU A 195 -9.34 -15.74 -0.57
C LEU A 195 -9.82 -15.11 0.73
N PHE A 196 -11.04 -14.56 0.75
CA PHE A 196 -11.59 -13.92 1.92
C PHE A 196 -13.08 -14.22 2.05
N SER A 197 -13.57 -14.20 3.29
CA SER A 197 -14.96 -14.49 3.58
C SER A 197 -15.39 -13.75 4.84
N SER A 198 -16.65 -13.36 4.89
CA SER A 198 -17.30 -12.82 6.07
C SER A 198 -18.65 -13.51 6.30
N TYR A 199 -18.88 -13.88 7.55
CA TYR A 199 -20.13 -14.47 8.01
C TYR A 199 -20.65 -13.66 9.19
N GLU A 200 -21.90 -13.20 9.12
CA GLU A 200 -22.54 -12.45 10.20
C GLU A 200 -23.99 -12.89 10.34
N LYS A 201 -24.26 -13.66 11.38
CA LYS A 201 -25.60 -14.09 11.72
C LYS A 201 -25.83 -14.06 13.21
N GLU A 202 -26.92 -13.40 13.63
CA GLU A 202 -27.31 -13.30 15.03
C GLU A 202 -26.16 -12.81 15.92
N ARG A 203 -25.67 -13.67 16.82
CA ARG A 203 -24.61 -13.31 17.78
C ARG A 203 -23.20 -13.59 17.29
N ILE A 204 -23.04 -14.28 16.14
CA ILE A 204 -21.75 -14.73 15.66
C ILE A 204 -21.36 -13.94 14.41
N ALA A 205 -20.14 -13.39 14.44
CA ALA A 205 -19.50 -12.87 13.26
C ALA A 205 -18.13 -13.52 13.09
N LEU A 206 -17.83 -13.98 11.86
CA LEU A 206 -16.56 -14.58 11.50
C LEU A 206 -16.01 -13.86 10.29
N SER A 207 -14.71 -13.65 10.25
CA SER A 207 -14.01 -13.24 9.04
C SER A 207 -12.77 -14.09 8.83
N PHE A 208 -12.54 -14.44 7.60
CA PHE A 208 -11.45 -15.28 7.14
C PHE A 208 -10.68 -14.58 6.04
N PHE A 209 -9.36 -14.70 6.08
CA PHE A 209 -8.48 -14.20 5.05
C PHE A 209 -7.30 -15.14 4.86
N LEU A 210 -7.05 -15.53 3.62
CA LEU A 210 -5.88 -16.27 3.20
C LEU A 210 -5.29 -15.60 1.98
N ASN A 211 -3.99 -15.34 2.00
CA ASN A 211 -3.32 -14.65 0.92
C ASN A 211 -1.92 -15.19 0.68
N GLN A 212 -1.50 -15.19 -0.57
CA GLN A 212 -0.14 -15.49 -0.99
C GLN A 212 0.38 -14.42 -1.93
N ASN A 213 1.44 -13.76 -1.52
CA ASN A 213 2.22 -12.82 -2.32
C ASN A 213 3.53 -13.48 -2.75
N ASN A 214 3.91 -13.32 -4.01
CA ASN A 214 5.22 -13.78 -4.51
C ASN A 214 5.75 -12.76 -5.50
N GLY A 215 7.07 -12.67 -5.61
CA GLY A 215 7.69 -11.83 -6.62
C GLY A 215 9.11 -12.20 -6.95
N HIS A 216 9.53 -11.65 -8.05
CA HIS A 216 10.86 -11.78 -8.62
C HIS A 216 11.27 -10.42 -9.19
N PHE A 217 12.42 -9.93 -8.79
CA PHE A 217 13.06 -8.72 -9.29
C PHE A 217 14.45 -9.08 -9.78
N ALA A 218 14.70 -8.93 -11.08
CA ALA A 218 16.06 -8.93 -11.61
C ALA A 218 16.75 -7.64 -11.14
N GLU A 219 18.01 -7.76 -10.77
CA GLU A 219 18.78 -6.68 -10.16
C GLU A 219 19.87 -6.21 -11.11
N ASN A 220 19.88 -4.92 -11.43
CA ASN A 220 20.87 -4.33 -12.33
C ASN A 220 21.89 -3.42 -11.64
N GLY A 221 21.74 -3.15 -10.34
CA GLY A 221 22.66 -2.31 -9.57
C GLY A 221 22.69 -0.84 -10.00
N GLY A 222 21.73 -0.38 -10.82
CA GLY A 222 21.71 0.96 -11.41
C GLY A 222 22.60 1.10 -12.65
N VAL A 223 22.61 2.30 -13.25
CA VAL A 223 23.46 2.62 -14.41
C VAL A 223 24.92 2.77 -13.99
N LYS A 224 25.85 2.23 -14.80
CA LYS A 224 27.28 2.25 -14.49
C LYS A 224 27.90 3.66 -14.56
N ASP A 225 27.38 4.48 -15.46
CA ASP A 225 27.82 5.89 -15.62
C ASP A 225 26.60 6.77 -15.95
N ILE A 226 26.34 7.72 -15.10
CA ILE A 226 25.22 8.67 -15.23
C ILE A 226 25.35 9.60 -16.43
N SER A 227 26.57 9.79 -16.97
CA SER A 227 26.81 10.62 -18.17
C SER A 227 26.01 10.14 -19.37
N PHE A 228 25.79 8.83 -19.51
CA PHE A 228 24.92 8.26 -20.55
C PHE A 228 23.48 8.79 -20.54
N ILE A 229 23.03 9.28 -19.39
CA ILE A 229 21.69 9.84 -19.21
C ILE A 229 21.74 11.37 -19.32
N ILE A 230 22.69 12.01 -18.63
CA ILE A 230 22.75 13.47 -18.49
C ILE A 230 23.25 14.14 -19.78
N ASP A 231 24.27 13.57 -20.42
CA ASP A 231 24.95 14.17 -21.59
C ASP A 231 24.21 13.95 -22.90
N SER A 232 22.94 13.50 -22.84
CA SER A 232 22.06 13.36 -24.02
C SER A 232 22.67 12.52 -25.15
N THR A 233 23.40 11.47 -24.81
CA THR A 233 23.81 10.50 -25.84
C THR A 233 22.53 9.88 -26.40
N ASN A 234 22.38 9.83 -27.72
CA ASN A 234 21.22 9.21 -28.39
C ASN A 234 21.15 7.68 -28.17
N GLN A 235 21.66 7.19 -27.05
CA GLN A 235 21.62 5.78 -26.71
C GLN A 235 20.22 5.38 -26.23
N LYS A 236 19.74 4.25 -26.73
CA LYS A 236 18.53 3.65 -26.21
C LYS A 236 18.77 3.13 -24.80
N ALA A 237 17.80 3.26 -23.91
CA ALA A 237 17.92 2.84 -22.51
C ALA A 237 18.40 1.38 -22.34
N GLU A 238 18.01 0.49 -23.26
CA GLU A 238 18.41 -0.92 -23.30
C GLU A 238 19.91 -1.16 -23.57
N ASN A 239 20.61 -0.16 -24.12
CA ASN A 239 22.04 -0.22 -24.44
C ASN A 239 22.92 0.49 -23.42
N ILE A 240 22.31 1.13 -22.40
CA ILE A 240 23.05 1.80 -21.36
C ILE A 240 23.64 0.76 -20.40
N PRO A 241 24.97 0.79 -20.17
CA PRO A 241 25.61 -0.15 -19.28
C PRO A 241 25.09 -0.01 -17.84
N VAL A 242 24.87 -1.15 -17.18
CA VAL A 242 24.45 -1.26 -15.79
C VAL A 242 25.53 -1.95 -14.96
N ASN A 243 25.51 -1.73 -13.65
CA ASN A 243 26.51 -2.28 -12.74
C ASN A 243 26.45 -3.82 -12.66
N LEU A 244 25.23 -4.37 -12.63
CA LEU A 244 24.99 -5.81 -12.59
C LEU A 244 24.37 -6.25 -13.92
N SER A 245 25.23 -6.67 -14.85
CA SER A 245 24.81 -7.02 -16.20
C SER A 245 24.40 -8.48 -16.39
N SER A 246 24.64 -9.35 -15.40
CA SER A 246 24.26 -10.77 -15.48
C SER A 246 22.76 -10.98 -15.26
N ASN A 247 22.13 -11.83 -16.09
CA ASN A 247 20.69 -12.10 -16.02
C ASN A 247 20.27 -13.04 -14.87
N ASP A 248 21.22 -13.56 -14.13
CA ASP A 248 21.01 -14.52 -13.02
C ASP A 248 21.03 -13.86 -11.63
N ILE A 249 21.13 -12.51 -11.60
CA ILE A 249 21.09 -11.76 -10.35
C ILE A 249 19.64 -11.32 -10.06
N SER A 250 19.11 -11.75 -8.91
CA SER A 250 17.72 -11.48 -8.57
C SER A 250 17.40 -11.54 -7.08
N ASN A 251 16.39 -10.74 -6.69
CA ASN A 251 15.67 -10.91 -5.43
C ASN A 251 14.34 -11.63 -5.67
N ASN A 252 14.09 -12.65 -4.86
CA ASN A 252 12.84 -13.39 -4.85
C ASN A 252 12.21 -13.30 -3.47
N TYR A 253 10.88 -13.16 -3.41
CA TYR A 253 10.19 -13.15 -2.13
C TYR A 253 8.91 -13.99 -2.16
N ARG A 254 8.53 -14.44 -0.98
CA ARG A 254 7.25 -15.06 -0.70
C ARG A 254 6.72 -14.54 0.63
N ASN A 255 5.45 -14.13 0.64
CA ASN A 255 4.73 -13.77 1.86
C ASN A 255 3.37 -14.47 1.84
N THR A 256 3.06 -15.22 2.88
CA THR A 256 1.78 -15.93 3.03
C THR A 256 1.13 -15.44 4.31
N ASN A 257 -0.14 -15.05 4.25
CA ASN A 257 -0.91 -14.61 5.40
C ASN A 257 -2.17 -15.46 5.55
N PHE A 258 -2.43 -15.82 6.77
CA PHE A 258 -3.69 -16.43 7.22
C PHE A 258 -4.22 -15.60 8.38
N GLN A 259 -5.52 -15.29 8.35
CA GLN A 259 -6.21 -14.66 9.49
C GLN A 259 -7.60 -15.25 9.62
N LEU A 260 -7.94 -15.62 10.86
CA LEU A 260 -9.29 -16.00 11.26
C LEU A 260 -9.68 -15.13 12.45
N GLN A 261 -10.78 -14.40 12.32
CA GLN A 261 -11.33 -13.58 13.39
C GLN A 261 -12.75 -14.05 13.72
N GLY A 262 -13.00 -14.36 14.97
CA GLY A 262 -14.30 -14.69 15.51
C GLY A 262 -14.79 -13.63 16.49
N GLN A 263 -16.08 -13.32 16.44
CA GLN A 263 -16.74 -12.43 17.37
C GLN A 263 -18.02 -13.07 17.90
N TYR A 264 -18.25 -12.90 19.18
CA TYR A 264 -19.51 -13.30 19.83
C TYR A 264 -20.13 -12.08 20.52
N ASN A 265 -21.32 -11.71 20.08
CA ASN A 265 -22.09 -10.57 20.58
C ASN A 265 -22.84 -10.93 21.87
N ILE A 266 -22.65 -10.11 22.90
CA ILE A 266 -23.11 -10.34 24.27
C ILE A 266 -24.18 -9.32 24.65
N GLY A 267 -25.20 -9.75 25.39
CA GLY A 267 -26.29 -8.91 25.88
C GLY A 267 -27.52 -8.94 24.97
N ASN A 268 -28.49 -8.10 25.25
CA ASN A 268 -29.73 -8.02 24.48
C ASN A 268 -29.54 -7.17 23.23
N PRO A 269 -29.98 -7.67 22.05
CA PRO A 269 -29.91 -6.91 20.82
C PRO A 269 -30.78 -5.65 20.90
N LYS A 270 -30.28 -4.55 20.31
CA LYS A 270 -31.04 -3.33 20.11
C LYS A 270 -31.05 -2.99 18.64
N GLU A 271 -32.23 -2.76 18.10
CA GLU A 271 -32.36 -2.25 16.75
C GLU A 271 -32.09 -0.74 16.73
N VAL A 272 -31.24 -0.33 15.82
CA VAL A 272 -30.94 1.08 15.56
C VAL A 272 -31.35 1.38 14.13
N THR A 273 -32.35 2.24 13.99
CA THR A 273 -32.84 2.68 12.69
C THR A 273 -32.17 4.01 12.35
N THR A 274 -31.49 4.05 11.24
CA THR A 274 -30.98 5.27 10.61
C THR A 274 -31.87 5.64 9.43
N PRO A 275 -31.78 6.85 8.87
CA PRO A 275 -32.56 7.21 7.69
C PRO A 275 -32.37 6.30 6.48
N THR A 276 -31.26 5.58 6.43
CA THR A 276 -30.85 4.74 5.28
C THR A 276 -30.91 3.23 5.58
N ASP A 277 -30.86 2.79 6.84
CA ASP A 277 -30.83 1.36 7.17
C ASP A 277 -31.23 1.08 8.62
N THR A 278 -31.65 -0.15 8.90
CA THR A 278 -31.90 -0.67 10.26
C THR A 278 -30.92 -1.80 10.55
N PHE A 279 -30.13 -1.64 11.60
CA PHE A 279 -29.15 -2.66 11.99
C PHE A 279 -29.25 -2.98 13.49
N THR A 280 -28.87 -4.21 13.82
CA THR A 280 -28.87 -4.70 15.20
C THR A 280 -27.53 -4.44 15.84
N THR A 281 -27.53 -3.81 17.04
CA THR A 281 -26.34 -3.61 17.88
C THR A 281 -26.45 -4.39 19.17
N TYR A 282 -25.30 -4.75 19.71
CA TYR A 282 -25.17 -5.41 21.01
C TYR A 282 -24.34 -4.57 21.94
N PRO A 283 -24.61 -4.57 23.27
CA PRO A 283 -23.88 -3.75 24.22
C PRO A 283 -22.41 -4.15 24.39
N ALA A 284 -22.09 -5.43 24.18
CA ALA A 284 -20.72 -5.91 24.28
C ALA A 284 -20.46 -7.05 23.29
N LYS A 285 -19.19 -7.36 23.11
CA LYS A 285 -18.71 -8.51 22.31
C LYS A 285 -17.37 -9.04 22.82
N ALA A 286 -17.14 -10.32 22.64
CA ALA A 286 -15.85 -10.96 22.78
C ALA A 286 -15.28 -11.24 21.38
N ILE A 287 -13.98 -11.03 21.22
CA ILE A 287 -13.27 -11.20 19.96
C ILE A 287 -12.09 -12.14 20.17
N ILE A 288 -11.88 -13.06 19.25
CA ILE A 288 -10.64 -13.82 19.10
C ILE A 288 -10.12 -13.59 17.68
N ASN A 289 -8.83 -13.31 17.55
CA ASN A 289 -8.16 -13.19 16.25
C ASN A 289 -6.91 -14.07 16.26
N ILE A 290 -6.78 -14.90 15.24
CA ILE A 290 -5.65 -15.81 15.03
C ILE A 290 -5.03 -15.41 13.69
N ARG A 291 -3.75 -15.09 13.69
CA ARG A 291 -2.96 -14.74 12.52
C ARG A 291 -1.72 -15.63 12.42
N ALA A 292 -1.42 -16.07 11.23
CA ALA A 292 -0.15 -16.68 10.89
C ALA A 292 0.40 -16.01 9.63
N GLU A 293 1.67 -15.61 9.68
CA GLU A 293 2.37 -15.00 8.57
C GLU A 293 3.70 -15.72 8.33
N GLY A 294 3.96 -16.10 7.08
CA GLY A 294 5.22 -16.67 6.66
C GLY A 294 5.89 -15.78 5.63
N ASN A 295 7.13 -15.42 5.86
CA ASN A 295 7.92 -14.55 5.00
C ASN A 295 9.20 -15.25 4.56
N GLU A 296 9.57 -15.06 3.30
CA GLU A 296 10.84 -15.50 2.72
C GLU A 296 11.39 -14.40 1.80
N ARG A 297 12.67 -14.11 1.93
CA ARG A 297 13.44 -13.35 0.95
C ARG A 297 14.66 -14.15 0.55
N ARG A 298 14.96 -14.22 -0.76
CA ARG A 298 16.11 -14.91 -1.32
C ARG A 298 16.80 -14.06 -2.37
N TYR A 299 18.02 -13.65 -2.10
CA TYR A 299 18.91 -13.06 -3.08
C TYR A 299 19.70 -14.15 -3.78
N LYS A 300 19.86 -14.05 -5.09
CA LYS A 300 20.63 -14.97 -5.92
C LYS A 300 21.53 -14.22 -6.87
N GLU A 301 22.73 -14.76 -7.07
CA GLU A 301 23.70 -14.29 -8.02
C GLU A 301 24.47 -15.51 -8.54
N GLY A 302 24.39 -15.79 -9.82
CA GLY A 302 25.03 -16.98 -10.42
C GLY A 302 26.51 -16.80 -10.67
N ASN A 303 26.92 -15.57 -10.98
CA ASN A 303 28.32 -15.18 -11.14
C ASN A 303 28.59 -13.90 -10.36
N ILE A 304 29.61 -13.93 -9.51
CA ILE A 304 29.92 -12.80 -8.61
C ILE A 304 30.35 -11.56 -9.39
N ALA A 305 29.70 -10.43 -9.11
CA ALA A 305 30.04 -9.12 -9.66
C ALA A 305 31.08 -8.41 -8.78
N PHE A 306 32.35 -8.85 -8.83
CA PHE A 306 33.44 -8.31 -8.00
C PHE A 306 33.65 -6.80 -8.18
N ASP A 307 33.31 -6.24 -9.34
CA ASP A 307 33.41 -4.79 -9.58
C ASP A 307 32.36 -3.98 -8.81
N PHE A 308 31.26 -4.61 -8.41
CA PHE A 308 30.16 -3.95 -7.70
C PHE A 308 30.18 -4.24 -6.19
N PHE A 309 30.44 -5.48 -5.80
CA PHE A 309 30.50 -5.87 -4.40
C PHE A 309 31.93 -5.86 -3.89
N PRO A 310 32.27 -5.03 -2.88
CA PRO A 310 33.62 -4.91 -2.37
C PRO A 310 34.07 -6.16 -1.59
N HIS A 311 33.12 -6.95 -1.09
CA HIS A 311 33.37 -8.11 -0.26
C HIS A 311 32.62 -9.34 -0.73
N THR A 312 33.26 -10.51 -0.58
CA THR A 312 32.68 -11.83 -0.78
C THR A 312 33.19 -12.73 0.34
N TYR A 313 32.32 -13.01 1.31
CA TYR A 313 32.74 -13.65 2.57
C TYR A 313 32.60 -15.17 2.55
N ILE A 314 31.70 -15.72 1.73
CA ILE A 314 31.23 -17.10 1.84
C ILE A 314 31.62 -17.92 0.61
N ASP A 315 31.14 -17.55 -0.56
CA ASP A 315 31.39 -18.27 -1.82
C ASP A 315 31.79 -17.25 -2.90
N SER A 316 32.96 -17.44 -3.49
CA SER A 316 33.50 -16.58 -4.53
C SER A 316 32.94 -16.90 -5.92
N THR A 317 32.10 -17.91 -6.08
CA THR A 317 31.57 -18.35 -7.36
C THR A 317 30.11 -17.94 -7.56
N SER A 318 29.31 -18.02 -6.51
CA SER A 318 27.88 -17.72 -6.54
C SER A 318 27.34 -17.25 -5.19
N THR A 319 26.17 -16.62 -5.19
CA THR A 319 25.50 -16.18 -3.97
C THR A 319 24.09 -16.76 -3.90
N THR A 320 23.72 -17.27 -2.73
CA THR A 320 22.33 -17.57 -2.37
C THR A 320 22.10 -17.21 -0.91
N ASP A 321 21.57 -16.02 -0.65
CA ASP A 321 21.27 -15.56 0.70
C ASP A 321 19.77 -15.70 0.98
N LEU A 322 19.44 -16.46 2.03
CA LEU A 322 18.06 -16.78 2.40
C LEU A 322 17.76 -16.33 3.82
N ILE A 323 16.69 -15.58 3.97
CA ILE A 323 16.10 -15.21 5.25
C ILE A 323 14.64 -15.61 5.26
N THR A 324 14.17 -16.18 6.35
CA THR A 324 12.75 -16.47 6.55
C THR A 324 12.28 -16.05 7.94
N ASN A 325 11.02 -15.68 8.04
CA ASN A 325 10.35 -15.38 9.31
C ASN A 325 8.96 -15.97 9.32
N GLN A 326 8.58 -16.59 10.43
CA GLN A 326 7.24 -17.08 10.69
C GLN A 326 6.69 -16.34 11.92
N VAL A 327 5.52 -15.72 11.78
CA VAL A 327 4.87 -14.96 12.84
C VAL A 327 3.53 -15.59 13.15
N TYR A 328 3.26 -15.82 14.41
CA TYR A 328 1.99 -16.32 14.94
C TYR A 328 1.47 -15.35 15.97
N ASP A 329 0.29 -14.79 15.73
CA ASP A 329 -0.38 -13.87 16.65
C ASP A 329 -1.74 -14.45 17.06
N ILE A 330 -2.00 -14.45 18.36
CA ILE A 330 -3.31 -14.76 18.91
C ILE A 330 -3.71 -13.60 19.79
N SER A 331 -4.84 -12.98 19.49
CA SER A 331 -5.37 -11.89 20.29
C SER A 331 -6.79 -12.17 20.75
N THR A 332 -7.07 -11.81 22.00
CA THR A 332 -8.41 -11.88 22.58
C THR A 332 -8.78 -10.52 23.13
N LYS A 333 -10.01 -10.09 22.87
CA LYS A 333 -10.50 -8.79 23.36
C LYS A 333 -11.93 -8.89 23.86
N PHE A 334 -12.22 -8.16 24.91
CA PHE A 334 -13.55 -7.83 25.34
C PHE A 334 -13.86 -6.38 25.01
N VAL A 335 -14.96 -6.14 24.34
CA VAL A 335 -15.35 -4.81 23.85
C VAL A 335 -16.72 -4.47 24.42
N MET A 336 -16.85 -3.33 25.06
CA MET A 336 -18.12 -2.65 25.33
C MET A 336 -18.33 -1.66 24.19
N ASN A 337 -19.40 -1.84 23.42
CA ASN A 337 -19.70 -0.99 22.29
C ASN A 337 -20.23 0.38 22.74
N GLU A 338 -20.15 1.35 21.84
CA GLU A 338 -20.79 2.66 22.02
C GLU A 338 -22.29 2.51 22.29
N HIS A 339 -22.84 3.41 23.09
CA HIS A 339 -24.26 3.34 23.44
C HIS A 339 -25.09 4.13 22.43
N PRO A 340 -26.06 3.51 21.73
CA PRO A 340 -26.81 4.18 20.66
C PRO A 340 -27.56 5.46 21.08
N LYS A 341 -28.02 5.51 22.34
CA LYS A 341 -28.79 6.64 22.89
C LYS A 341 -27.89 7.73 23.48
N TYR A 342 -26.78 7.35 24.10
CA TYR A 342 -25.87 8.29 24.79
C TYR A 342 -24.64 8.53 23.92
N LYS A 343 -24.77 9.42 22.96
CA LYS A 343 -23.80 9.69 21.87
C LYS A 343 -22.36 10.00 22.29
N TYR A 344 -22.14 10.34 23.56
CA TYR A 344 -20.80 10.66 24.08
C TYR A 344 -20.24 9.57 25.00
N LEU A 345 -20.99 8.49 25.24
CA LEU A 345 -20.49 7.37 26.02
C LEU A 345 -19.54 6.55 25.15
N PRO A 346 -18.26 6.44 25.52
CA PRO A 346 -17.28 5.74 24.69
C PRO A 346 -17.56 4.24 24.62
N GLY A 347 -17.21 3.63 23.51
CA GLY A 347 -16.85 2.25 23.48
C GLY A 347 -15.49 2.05 24.14
N ILE A 348 -15.32 0.95 24.85
CA ILE A 348 -14.09 0.60 25.57
C ILE A 348 -13.73 -0.83 25.26
N TYR A 349 -12.44 -1.11 25.12
CA TYR A 349 -11.97 -2.48 24.99
C TYR A 349 -10.71 -2.74 25.79
N ALA A 350 -10.54 -3.98 26.18
CA ALA A 350 -9.31 -4.49 26.76
C ALA A 350 -9.06 -5.92 26.22
N GLY A 351 -7.82 -6.30 26.17
CA GLY A 351 -7.45 -7.60 25.61
C GLY A 351 -6.01 -8.01 25.88
N LEU A 352 -5.71 -9.25 25.50
CA LEU A 352 -4.40 -9.85 25.56
C LEU A 352 -4.02 -10.30 24.15
N ASP A 353 -2.79 -9.99 23.75
CA ASP A 353 -2.21 -10.44 22.50
C ASP A 353 -0.94 -11.26 22.83
N PHE A 354 -0.81 -12.41 22.22
CA PHE A 354 0.39 -13.22 22.24
C PHE A 354 1.00 -13.28 20.85
N LYS A 355 2.27 -12.90 20.73
CA LYS A 355 3.04 -12.94 19.47
C LYS A 355 4.22 -13.87 19.64
N HIS A 356 4.42 -14.76 18.66
CA HIS A 356 5.57 -15.62 18.55
C HIS A 356 6.16 -15.50 17.15
N GLU A 357 7.48 -15.29 17.09
CA GLU A 357 8.25 -15.18 15.85
C GLU A 357 9.37 -16.23 15.83
N ASN A 358 9.54 -16.86 14.67
CA ASN A 358 10.64 -17.76 14.40
C ASN A 358 11.43 -17.22 13.20
N TYR A 359 12.55 -16.61 13.49
CA TYR A 359 13.44 -16.00 12.51
C TYR A 359 14.55 -16.97 12.14
N ARG A 360 14.75 -17.24 10.85
CA ARG A 360 15.78 -18.15 10.36
C ARG A 360 16.67 -17.45 9.36
N GLN A 361 17.97 -17.50 9.62
CA GLN A 361 18.99 -16.98 8.73
C GLN A 361 20.26 -17.80 8.86
N ARG A 362 21.23 -17.60 7.96
CA ARG A 362 22.57 -18.17 8.10
C ARG A 362 23.22 -17.66 9.39
N THR A 363 23.88 -18.53 10.15
CA THR A 363 24.56 -18.17 11.41
C THR A 363 26.08 -18.23 11.30
N THR A 364 26.58 -19.22 10.58
CA THR A 364 28.00 -19.39 10.33
C THR A 364 28.19 -19.97 8.95
N PHE A 365 29.36 -19.69 8.41
CA PHE A 365 29.89 -20.34 7.23
C PHE A 365 31.29 -20.80 7.56
N ASP A 366 31.57 -22.09 7.39
CA ASP A 366 32.91 -22.64 7.48
C ASP A 366 33.54 -22.70 6.09
N SER A 367 34.51 -21.83 5.85
CA SER A 367 35.20 -21.70 4.55
C SER A 367 36.05 -22.94 4.19
N ILE A 368 36.39 -23.78 5.15
CA ILE A 368 37.21 -24.99 4.93
C ILE A 368 36.31 -26.13 4.46
N SER A 369 35.20 -26.36 5.15
CA SER A 369 34.26 -27.45 4.85
C SER A 369 33.14 -27.07 3.88
N HIS A 370 33.03 -25.80 3.47
CA HIS A 370 31.91 -25.24 2.70
C HIS A 370 30.55 -25.56 3.29
N THR A 371 30.48 -25.68 4.62
CA THR A 371 29.21 -25.98 5.31
C THR A 371 28.54 -24.74 5.82
N GLU A 372 27.28 -24.57 5.44
CA GLU A 372 26.42 -23.52 5.92
C GLU A 372 25.58 -23.98 7.11
N SER A 373 25.59 -23.21 8.18
CA SER A 373 24.69 -23.44 9.31
C SER A 373 23.59 -22.38 9.33
N PHE A 374 22.32 -22.81 9.41
CA PHE A 374 21.18 -21.95 9.58
C PHE A 374 20.69 -22.04 11.02
N GLY A 375 20.62 -20.89 11.68
CA GLY A 375 20.09 -20.78 13.03
C GLY A 375 18.63 -20.34 13.03
N HIS A 376 17.94 -20.73 14.09
CA HIS A 376 16.60 -20.28 14.41
C HIS A 376 16.65 -19.42 15.67
N THR A 377 16.25 -18.16 15.55
CA THR A 377 16.06 -17.27 16.70
C THR A 377 14.58 -17.11 16.95
N ARG A 378 14.13 -17.39 18.16
CA ARG A 378 12.71 -17.33 18.53
C ARG A 378 12.48 -16.16 19.46
N TYR A 379 11.49 -15.35 19.11
CA TYR A 379 11.09 -14.20 19.89
C TYR A 379 9.61 -14.39 20.28
N SER A 380 9.28 -14.06 21.51
CA SER A 380 7.89 -14.10 21.98
C SER A 380 7.58 -12.87 22.81
N GLY A 381 6.35 -12.42 22.75
CA GLY A 381 5.85 -11.31 23.56
C GLY A 381 4.38 -11.49 23.91
N THR A 382 4.04 -11.21 25.17
CA THR A 382 2.66 -11.09 25.62
C THR A 382 2.35 -9.63 25.86
N TYR A 383 1.29 -9.14 25.24
CA TYR A 383 0.89 -7.75 25.29
C TYR A 383 -0.47 -7.59 25.95
N ILE A 384 -0.61 -6.52 26.73
CA ILE A 384 -1.88 -6.00 27.16
C ILE A 384 -2.29 -4.90 26.19
N THR A 385 -3.51 -4.97 25.68
CA THR A 385 -4.10 -3.95 24.81
C THR A 385 -5.33 -3.36 25.48
N ALA A 386 -5.51 -2.04 25.40
CA ALA A 386 -6.71 -1.35 25.84
C ALA A 386 -6.97 -0.12 24.99
N GLY A 387 -8.21 0.30 24.88
CA GLY A 387 -8.53 1.52 24.16
C GLY A 387 -9.95 2.00 24.42
N ILE A 388 -10.16 3.26 24.04
CA ILE A 388 -11.45 3.94 24.08
C ILE A 388 -11.74 4.51 22.70
N PHE A 389 -12.97 4.43 22.27
CA PHE A 389 -13.37 4.94 20.97
C PHE A 389 -14.76 5.53 20.97
N ASN A 390 -14.98 6.50 20.11
CA ASN A 390 -16.28 7.00 19.69
C ASN A 390 -16.15 7.36 18.22
N VAL A 391 -16.60 6.45 17.37
CA VAL A 391 -16.45 6.54 15.91
C VAL A 391 -17.78 6.75 15.19
N ASP A 392 -18.87 6.92 15.95
CA ASP A 392 -20.19 7.24 15.38
C ASP A 392 -20.11 8.52 14.55
N THR A 393 -20.31 8.38 13.26
CA THR A 393 -20.33 9.51 12.33
C THR A 393 -21.46 10.52 12.60
N ASN A 394 -22.45 10.19 13.45
CA ASN A 394 -23.52 11.09 13.87
C ASN A 394 -23.13 12.03 15.03
N VAL A 395 -21.93 11.93 15.56
CA VAL A 395 -21.40 12.81 16.61
C VAL A 395 -20.45 13.84 16.02
N SER A 396 -20.42 15.04 16.58
CA SER A 396 -19.50 16.10 16.13
C SER A 396 -18.06 15.89 16.60
N PHE A 397 -17.87 15.15 17.70
CA PHE A 397 -16.56 14.83 18.28
C PHE A 397 -16.36 13.32 18.27
N THR A 398 -15.41 12.84 17.46
CA THR A 398 -15.05 11.44 17.34
C THR A 398 -13.60 11.22 17.76
N TYR A 399 -13.30 10.05 18.30
CA TYR A 399 -11.95 9.70 18.72
C TYR A 399 -11.75 8.18 18.76
N ASP A 400 -10.50 7.77 18.63
CA ASP A 400 -10.03 6.42 18.84
C ASP A 400 -8.63 6.51 19.45
N ILE A 401 -8.46 6.04 20.67
CA ILE A 401 -7.20 6.08 21.42
C ILE A 401 -6.93 4.69 21.94
N ALA A 402 -5.77 4.16 21.66
CA ALA A 402 -5.37 2.81 22.02
C ALA A 402 -3.98 2.77 22.63
N GLY A 403 -3.78 1.84 23.54
CA GLY A 403 -2.49 1.50 24.12
C GLY A 403 -2.23 0.00 24.01
N LYS A 404 -0.99 -0.36 23.69
CA LYS A 404 -0.46 -1.72 23.67
C LYS A 404 0.88 -1.73 24.40
N LEU A 405 1.04 -2.62 25.38
CA LEU A 405 2.24 -2.75 26.21
C LEU A 405 2.67 -4.22 26.24
N CYS A 406 3.90 -4.50 25.91
CA CYS A 406 4.48 -5.82 26.08
C CYS A 406 4.91 -6.01 27.54
N VAL A 407 4.30 -6.96 28.23
CA VAL A 407 4.52 -7.21 29.66
C VAL A 407 5.43 -8.40 29.91
N LEU A 408 5.51 -9.36 28.99
CA LEU A 408 6.32 -10.56 29.12
C LEU A 408 7.01 -10.93 27.80
N GLY A 409 8.16 -11.57 27.91
CA GLY A 409 8.91 -12.12 26.77
C GLY A 409 10.03 -11.22 26.28
N HIS A 410 10.55 -11.49 25.08
CA HIS A 410 11.72 -10.80 24.50
C HIS A 410 11.44 -9.28 24.32
N TYR A 411 10.22 -8.94 23.97
CA TYR A 411 9.79 -7.56 23.70
C TYR A 411 9.29 -6.83 24.94
N ALA A 412 9.50 -7.37 26.17
CA ALA A 412 9.00 -6.73 27.40
C ALA A 412 9.51 -5.30 27.51
N GLY A 413 8.58 -4.38 27.81
CA GLY A 413 8.84 -2.94 27.83
C GLY A 413 8.52 -2.21 26.53
N ASN A 414 8.36 -2.90 25.39
CA ASN A 414 7.85 -2.27 24.17
C ASN A 414 6.43 -1.80 24.37
N PHE A 415 6.13 -0.59 23.96
CA PHE A 415 4.79 -0.04 24.03
C PHE A 415 4.46 0.81 22.81
N LYS A 416 3.16 0.93 22.53
CA LYS A 416 2.61 1.84 21.53
C LYS A 416 1.33 2.45 22.06
N PHE A 417 1.27 3.78 22.09
CA PHE A 417 0.06 4.55 22.27
C PHE A 417 -0.21 5.31 21.00
N ASP A 418 -1.34 5.09 20.40
CA ASP A 418 -1.73 5.79 19.17
C ASP A 418 -3.22 6.09 19.16
N GLY A 419 -3.57 7.16 18.46
CA GLY A 419 -4.96 7.50 18.31
C GLY A 419 -5.18 8.80 17.58
N TYR A 420 -6.45 9.14 17.46
CA TYR A 420 -6.87 10.40 16.89
C TYR A 420 -8.05 11.01 17.67
N VAL A 421 -8.17 12.31 17.53
CA VAL A 421 -9.37 13.08 17.88
C VAL A 421 -9.80 13.89 16.66
N GLN A 422 -11.10 14.00 16.46
CA GLN A 422 -11.67 14.76 15.34
C GLN A 422 -12.88 15.56 15.81
N GLN A 423 -12.89 16.86 15.52
CA GLN A 423 -13.99 17.77 15.80
C GLN A 423 -14.59 18.29 14.49
N ALA A 424 -15.85 18.01 14.25
CA ALA A 424 -16.59 18.65 13.17
C ALA A 424 -16.86 20.14 13.55
N LEU A 425 -16.55 21.03 12.61
CA LEU A 425 -16.71 22.48 12.79
C LEU A 425 -18.08 22.98 12.35
N ARG A 426 -18.81 22.20 11.56
CA ARG A 426 -20.13 22.52 11.05
C ARG A 426 -21.11 21.40 11.34
N LYS A 427 -22.39 21.75 11.46
CA LYS A 427 -23.48 20.77 11.70
C LYS A 427 -23.59 19.71 10.60
N ASP A 428 -23.34 20.09 9.35
CA ASP A 428 -23.32 19.21 8.18
C ASP A 428 -22.01 18.43 8.02
N ARG A 429 -21.04 18.62 8.95
CA ARG A 429 -19.71 17.99 8.96
C ARG A 429 -18.90 18.16 7.68
N SER A 430 -19.26 19.15 6.87
CA SER A 430 -18.49 19.49 5.67
C SER A 430 -17.08 20.03 5.98
N SER A 431 -16.81 20.39 7.24
CA SER A 431 -15.47 20.78 7.69
C SER A 431 -15.17 20.24 9.07
N TYR A 432 -13.92 19.82 9.28
CA TYR A 432 -13.44 19.28 10.56
C TYR A 432 -11.95 19.53 10.77
N ILE A 433 -11.55 19.47 12.03
CA ILE A 433 -10.14 19.37 12.41
C ILE A 433 -9.92 17.97 12.98
N ARG A 434 -8.83 17.34 12.55
CA ARG A 434 -8.38 16.05 13.09
C ARG A 434 -6.94 16.15 13.53
N ALA A 435 -6.65 15.65 14.73
CA ALA A 435 -5.30 15.50 15.25
C ALA A 435 -5.02 14.01 15.49
N ASN A 436 -3.87 13.53 15.06
CA ASN A 436 -3.37 12.18 15.31
C ASN A 436 -2.09 12.27 16.15
N ALA A 437 -1.88 11.29 17.03
CA ALA A 437 -0.65 11.17 17.79
C ALA A 437 -0.24 9.70 17.95
N THR A 438 1.05 9.45 17.95
CA THR A 438 1.65 8.14 18.23
C THR A 438 2.88 8.32 19.10
N ILE A 439 2.97 7.54 20.16
CA ILE A 439 4.17 7.39 20.99
C ILE A 439 4.48 5.90 21.05
N GLU A 440 5.67 5.52 20.58
CA GLU A 440 6.07 4.13 20.45
C GLU A 440 7.49 3.93 20.94
N LEU A 441 7.71 2.86 21.69
CA LEU A 441 9.02 2.31 21.99
C LEU A 441 9.05 0.90 21.45
N GLN A 442 9.93 0.63 20.50
CA GLN A 442 10.01 -0.64 19.80
C GLN A 442 11.45 -1.15 19.78
N SER A 443 11.67 -2.40 20.13
CA SER A 443 12.94 -3.08 19.91
C SER A 443 13.31 -3.06 18.44
N VAL A 444 14.59 -3.00 18.15
CA VAL A 444 15.09 -3.02 16.76
C VAL A 444 14.72 -4.34 16.09
N ASN A 445 14.48 -4.29 14.79
CA ASN A 445 14.16 -5.49 14.03
C ASN A 445 15.38 -6.42 13.98
N PRO A 446 15.21 -7.74 14.15
CA PRO A 446 16.32 -8.71 14.15
C PRO A 446 17.22 -8.66 12.93
N PHE A 447 16.74 -8.16 11.80
CA PHE A 447 17.56 -7.98 10.60
C PHE A 447 18.69 -6.97 10.80
N PHE A 448 18.49 -5.93 11.60
CA PHE A 448 19.53 -4.95 11.91
C PHE A 448 20.53 -5.43 12.96
N ASP A 449 20.07 -6.30 13.88
CA ASP A 449 20.95 -6.82 14.92
C ASP A 449 21.96 -7.81 14.34
N ARG A 450 21.51 -8.68 13.46
CA ARG A 450 22.39 -9.68 12.86
C ARG A 450 21.97 -10.06 11.44
N TYR A 451 22.94 -10.13 10.55
CA TYR A 451 22.81 -10.66 9.20
C TYR A 451 24.11 -11.32 8.75
N VAL A 452 24.02 -12.46 8.06
CA VAL A 452 25.15 -13.18 7.47
C VAL A 452 24.79 -13.52 6.03
N GLY A 453 25.20 -12.67 5.11
CA GLY A 453 25.09 -12.84 3.66
C GLY A 453 26.46 -13.00 3.02
N ASN A 454 26.49 -13.24 1.72
CA ASN A 454 27.74 -13.39 1.00
C ASN A 454 28.51 -12.07 0.83
N HIS A 455 27.78 -10.97 0.66
CA HIS A 455 28.36 -9.64 0.46
C HIS A 455 28.32 -8.75 1.69
N ASP A 456 27.42 -9.04 2.61
CA ASP A 456 27.12 -8.20 3.76
C ASP A 456 27.06 -9.04 5.04
N ILE A 457 27.83 -8.67 6.04
CA ILE A 457 27.81 -9.31 7.37
C ILE A 457 27.82 -8.22 8.43
N TRP A 458 26.91 -8.32 9.40
CA TRP A 458 26.91 -7.47 10.59
C TRP A 458 26.36 -8.18 11.81
N GLU A 459 26.82 -7.73 12.96
CA GLU A 459 26.34 -8.10 14.30
C GLU A 459 26.35 -6.84 15.17
N ASN A 460 25.17 -6.37 15.59
CA ASN A 460 24.96 -5.13 16.31
C ASN A 460 24.16 -5.37 17.58
N ASP A 461 24.32 -4.49 18.56
CA ASP A 461 23.50 -4.40 19.78
C ASP A 461 22.85 -3.02 19.84
N PHE A 462 21.78 -2.87 19.09
CA PHE A 462 21.07 -1.60 18.97
C PHE A 462 20.02 -1.40 20.07
N LYS A 463 19.91 -0.17 20.56
CA LYS A 463 18.89 0.23 21.54
C LYS A 463 17.52 0.34 20.87
N ALA A 464 16.47 0.11 21.66
CA ALA A 464 15.10 0.30 21.22
C ALA A 464 14.87 1.71 20.64
N ILE A 465 14.11 1.79 19.54
CA ILE A 465 13.77 3.03 18.86
C ILE A 465 12.54 3.63 19.54
N LYS A 466 12.67 4.90 19.97
CA LYS A 466 11.52 5.66 20.50
C LYS A 466 11.06 6.66 19.44
N THR A 467 9.79 6.58 19.07
CA THR A 467 9.14 7.47 18.11
C THR A 467 8.02 8.25 18.78
N ILE A 468 8.03 9.58 18.61
CA ILE A 468 6.93 10.47 18.97
C ILE A 468 6.50 11.19 17.70
N LYS A 469 5.28 10.93 17.25
CA LYS A 469 4.74 11.49 16.00
C LYS A 469 3.40 12.14 16.32
N ALA A 470 3.19 13.35 15.83
CA ALA A 470 1.92 14.05 15.91
C ALA A 470 1.65 14.81 14.62
N ASP A 471 0.41 14.81 14.16
CA ASP A 471 -0.05 15.62 13.05
C ASP A 471 -1.45 16.15 13.29
N GLY A 472 -1.70 17.32 12.73
CA GLY A 472 -3.00 17.97 12.73
C GLY A 472 -3.39 18.40 11.33
N ARG A 473 -4.68 18.24 10.98
CA ARG A 473 -5.20 18.67 9.70
C ARG A 473 -6.58 19.31 9.81
N TYR A 474 -6.77 20.34 9.03
CA TYR A 474 -8.05 20.95 8.73
C TYR A 474 -8.53 20.45 7.37
N VAL A 475 -9.77 19.98 7.30
CA VAL A 475 -10.42 19.55 6.07
C VAL A 475 -11.71 20.34 5.87
N ASN A 476 -11.93 20.83 4.66
CA ASN A 476 -13.15 21.46 4.24
C ASN A 476 -13.63 20.89 2.90
N ASN A 477 -14.61 20.00 2.95
CA ASN A 477 -15.12 19.30 1.77
C ASN A 477 -15.84 20.23 0.78
N ARG A 478 -16.46 21.34 1.26
CA ARG A 478 -17.11 22.31 0.37
C ARG A 478 -16.10 23.10 -0.44
N LEU A 479 -15.02 23.54 0.20
CA LEU A 479 -13.92 24.23 -0.47
C LEU A 479 -12.92 23.27 -1.11
N ARG A 480 -13.08 21.95 -0.88
CA ARG A 480 -12.16 20.91 -1.35
C ARG A 480 -10.70 21.18 -0.93
N THR A 481 -10.55 21.62 0.32
CA THR A 481 -9.28 22.04 0.90
C THR A 481 -8.88 21.11 2.04
N GLU A 482 -7.63 20.68 2.06
CA GLU A 482 -6.99 20.05 3.21
C GLU A 482 -5.67 20.80 3.49
N LEU A 483 -5.47 21.23 4.74
CA LEU A 483 -4.24 21.81 5.23
C LEU A 483 -3.78 21.02 6.45
N GLY A 484 -2.49 20.73 6.53
CA GLY A 484 -1.98 19.97 7.65
C GLY A 484 -0.54 20.30 7.99
N VAL A 485 -0.19 19.99 9.23
CA VAL A 485 1.16 20.08 9.78
C VAL A 485 1.44 18.85 10.63
N GLY A 486 2.69 18.41 10.67
CA GLY A 486 3.10 17.27 11.46
C GLY A 486 4.55 17.36 11.89
N ILE A 487 4.84 16.68 12.99
CA ILE A 487 6.17 16.53 13.55
C ILE A 487 6.41 15.06 13.91
N ALA A 488 7.61 14.59 13.64
CA ALA A 488 8.09 13.30 14.12
C ALA A 488 9.44 13.48 14.80
N ASN A 489 9.57 13.00 16.04
CA ASN A 489 10.81 12.93 16.78
C ASN A 489 11.18 11.46 16.96
N ILE A 490 12.36 11.06 16.53
CA ILE A 490 12.84 9.69 16.60
C ILE A 490 14.18 9.70 17.33
N PHE A 491 14.24 8.91 18.38
CA PHE A 491 15.45 8.67 19.16
C PHE A 491 16.01 7.30 18.81
N SER A 492 17.33 7.21 18.74
CA SER A 492 18.02 5.97 18.37
C SER A 492 17.59 5.44 17.00
N TYR A 493 17.44 6.36 16.01
CA TYR A 493 17.03 5.98 14.66
C TYR A 493 18.07 5.07 14.00
N VAL A 494 17.61 3.97 13.41
CA VAL A 494 18.45 3.02 12.66
C VAL A 494 18.32 3.27 11.17
N TYR A 495 19.44 3.30 10.47
CA TYR A 495 19.52 3.58 9.04
C TYR A 495 20.69 2.82 8.41
N PHE A 496 20.73 2.70 7.09
CA PHE A 496 21.89 2.19 6.37
C PHE A 496 22.79 3.36 5.96
N ASP A 497 24.08 3.31 6.33
CA ASP A 497 25.07 4.32 6.01
C ASP A 497 25.55 4.26 4.54
N THR A 498 26.57 5.02 4.19
CA THR A 498 27.11 5.07 2.82
C THR A 498 27.79 3.80 2.34
N ALA A 499 28.07 2.87 3.26
CA ALA A 499 28.59 1.53 2.97
C ALA A 499 27.49 0.48 2.94
N ALA A 500 26.20 0.88 2.99
CA ALA A 500 25.04 0.00 3.13
C ALA A 500 25.07 -0.85 4.42
N MET A 501 25.77 -0.39 5.46
CA MET A 501 25.83 -1.04 6.76
C MET A 501 24.84 -0.39 7.73
N PRO A 502 24.14 -1.17 8.58
CA PRO A 502 23.21 -0.62 9.54
C PRO A 502 23.92 0.16 10.63
N GLN A 503 23.45 1.37 10.90
CA GLN A 503 23.96 2.27 11.94
C GLN A 503 22.81 2.79 12.79
N GLN A 504 23.11 3.12 14.04
CA GLN A 504 22.15 3.77 14.94
C GLN A 504 22.69 5.13 15.40
N THR A 505 21.90 6.19 15.18
CA THR A 505 22.29 7.53 15.62
C THR A 505 22.01 7.75 17.10
N SER A 506 22.93 8.44 17.79
CA SER A 506 22.72 8.93 19.16
C SER A 506 21.97 10.29 19.19
N LYS A 507 21.88 10.97 18.05
CA LYS A 507 21.20 12.27 17.93
C LYS A 507 19.70 12.05 17.72
N THR A 508 18.89 12.96 18.26
CA THR A 508 17.45 13.00 17.96
C THR A 508 17.23 13.44 16.52
N LEU A 509 16.53 12.61 15.77
CA LEU A 509 16.08 12.93 14.42
C LEU A 509 14.69 13.55 14.52
N MET A 510 14.56 14.83 14.13
CA MET A 510 13.25 15.50 14.05
C MET A 510 12.93 15.79 12.59
N VAL A 511 11.70 15.49 12.18
CA VAL A 511 11.16 15.81 10.87
C VAL A 511 9.91 16.67 11.03
N LEU A 512 9.95 17.86 10.42
CA LEU A 512 8.79 18.76 10.30
C LEU A 512 8.18 18.57 8.91
N THR A 513 6.86 18.49 8.84
CA THR A 513 6.11 18.38 7.59
C THR A 513 4.92 19.33 7.61
N ALA A 514 4.69 20.06 6.53
CA ALA A 514 3.45 20.78 6.28
C ALA A 514 2.92 20.40 4.91
N TRP A 515 1.60 20.33 4.75
CA TRP A 515 1.01 20.03 3.46
C TRP A 515 -0.27 20.80 3.20
N GLY A 516 -0.53 20.97 1.91
CA GLY A 516 -1.78 21.54 1.41
C GLY A 516 -2.28 20.73 0.22
N LYS A 517 -3.59 20.49 0.21
CA LYS A 517 -4.33 19.97 -0.95
C LYS A 517 -5.46 20.91 -1.25
N GLN A 518 -5.57 21.29 -2.51
CA GLN A 518 -6.62 22.18 -2.99
C GLN A 518 -7.10 21.74 -4.36
N ASN A 519 -8.41 21.58 -4.49
CA ASN A 519 -9.04 21.26 -5.77
C ASN A 519 -9.84 22.48 -6.23
N PHE A 520 -9.36 23.13 -7.30
CA PHE A 520 -10.05 24.23 -7.95
C PHE A 520 -10.89 23.72 -9.11
N ARG A 521 -12.05 24.35 -9.31
CA ARG A 521 -12.90 24.07 -10.45
C ARG A 521 -13.28 25.36 -11.15
N LEU A 522 -13.06 25.41 -12.46
CA LEU A 522 -13.49 26.52 -13.32
C LEU A 522 -14.30 25.95 -14.51
N GLY A 523 -15.61 25.94 -14.39
CA GLY A 523 -16.47 25.27 -15.37
C GLY A 523 -16.14 23.78 -15.45
N ASN A 524 -15.66 23.33 -16.61
CA ASN A 524 -15.25 21.95 -16.89
C ASN A 524 -13.77 21.69 -16.66
N PHE A 525 -13.01 22.68 -16.20
CA PHE A 525 -11.59 22.53 -15.86
C PHE A 525 -11.42 22.30 -14.38
N TYR A 526 -10.56 21.36 -14.03
CA TYR A 526 -10.21 20.95 -12.68
C TYR A 526 -8.70 21.07 -12.48
N PHE A 527 -8.30 21.54 -11.31
CA PHE A 527 -6.91 21.79 -10.93
C PHE A 527 -6.71 21.24 -9.52
N ASP A 528 -6.25 20.00 -9.40
CA ASP A 528 -6.05 19.34 -8.13
C ASP A 528 -4.57 19.43 -7.76
N GLN A 529 -4.27 20.20 -6.72
CA GLN A 529 -2.92 20.52 -6.30
C GLN A 529 -2.63 19.89 -4.95
N THR A 530 -1.49 19.22 -4.83
CA THR A 530 -0.98 18.68 -3.57
C THR A 530 0.47 19.10 -3.42
N VAL A 531 0.79 19.73 -2.29
CA VAL A 531 2.14 20.23 -1.98
C VAL A 531 2.52 19.75 -0.58
N TYR A 532 3.75 19.25 -0.44
CA TYR A 532 4.37 18.95 0.84
C TYR A 532 5.63 19.77 1.00
N PHE A 533 5.80 20.34 2.19
CA PHE A 533 7.03 20.96 2.67
C PHE A 533 7.55 20.12 3.82
N GLN A 534 8.83 19.78 3.81
CA GLN A 534 9.44 19.01 4.90
C GLN A 534 10.89 19.41 5.14
N LYS A 535 11.30 19.19 6.39
CA LYS A 535 12.67 19.41 6.81
C LYS A 535 13.08 18.41 7.87
N SER A 536 14.21 17.75 7.64
CA SER A 536 14.91 16.92 8.62
C SER A 536 15.96 17.75 9.36
N THR A 537 16.13 17.52 10.67
CA THR A 537 17.23 18.15 11.45
C THR A 537 18.55 17.44 11.27
N GLN A 538 18.55 16.22 10.73
CA GLN A 538 19.73 15.40 10.47
C GLN A 538 19.72 15.01 8.98
N GLU A 539 20.01 15.96 8.09
CA GLU A 539 20.00 15.72 6.65
C GLU A 539 21.11 14.74 6.21
N ASP A 540 22.13 14.55 7.03
CA ASP A 540 23.19 13.55 6.87
C ASP A 540 22.75 12.11 7.16
N ILE A 541 21.66 11.93 7.89
CA ILE A 541 21.08 10.63 8.22
C ILE A 541 19.82 10.38 7.41
N LEU A 542 18.97 11.41 7.27
CA LEU A 542 17.71 11.33 6.55
C LEU A 542 17.57 12.55 5.64
N SER A 543 17.89 12.39 4.38
CA SER A 543 17.72 13.42 3.35
C SER A 543 16.32 13.31 2.74
N LEU A 544 15.61 14.43 2.68
CA LEU A 544 14.24 14.52 2.12
C LEU A 544 14.15 15.71 1.18
N PRO A 545 13.34 15.65 0.11
CA PRO A 545 13.06 16.83 -0.70
C PRO A 545 12.33 17.87 0.15
N ALA A 546 12.82 19.13 0.13
CA ALA A 546 12.20 20.20 0.90
C ALA A 546 10.78 20.51 0.41
N ILE A 547 10.54 20.40 -0.89
CA ILE A 547 9.23 20.59 -1.53
C ILE A 547 8.95 19.41 -2.46
N SER A 548 7.75 18.84 -2.34
CA SER A 548 7.20 17.85 -3.28
C SER A 548 5.85 18.32 -3.76
N VAL A 549 5.61 18.27 -5.06
CA VAL A 549 4.38 18.73 -5.71
C VAL A 549 3.81 17.64 -6.59
N TYR A 550 2.51 17.44 -6.49
CA TYR A 550 1.71 16.72 -7.46
C TYR A 550 0.59 17.65 -7.95
N SER A 551 0.54 17.85 -9.24
CA SER A 551 -0.45 18.71 -9.89
C SER A 551 -1.20 17.87 -10.93
N HIS A 552 -2.50 17.70 -10.73
CA HIS A 552 -3.41 16.96 -11.60
C HIS A 552 -4.40 17.95 -12.20
N ASN A 553 -4.20 18.27 -13.49
CA ASN A 553 -4.98 19.30 -14.18
C ASN A 553 -5.68 18.68 -15.36
N TYR A 554 -7.02 18.80 -15.39
CA TYR A 554 -7.80 18.16 -16.43
C TYR A 554 -9.06 18.94 -16.84
N PHE A 555 -9.48 18.66 -18.04
CA PHE A 555 -10.79 19.02 -18.57
C PHE A 555 -11.70 17.80 -18.52
N GLN A 556 -12.93 17.96 -18.04
CA GLN A 556 -13.93 16.89 -17.98
C GLN A 556 -15.22 17.34 -18.63
N HIS A 557 -15.79 16.50 -19.49
CA HIS A 557 -17.04 16.79 -20.16
C HIS A 557 -17.83 15.51 -20.46
N ALA A 558 -19.15 15.61 -20.40
CA ALA A 558 -20.06 14.56 -20.82
C ALA A 558 -20.46 14.77 -22.29
N LEU A 559 -20.35 13.74 -23.10
CA LEU A 559 -20.64 13.73 -24.53
C LEU A 559 -21.81 12.78 -24.83
N PHE A 560 -22.43 12.96 -25.99
CA PHE A 560 -23.50 12.09 -26.50
C PHE A 560 -24.66 11.87 -25.51
N LYS A 561 -25.21 12.92 -24.95
CA LYS A 561 -26.27 12.86 -23.92
C LYS A 561 -25.88 12.01 -22.70
N ASN A 562 -24.67 12.22 -22.20
CA ASN A 562 -24.08 11.51 -21.05
C ASN A 562 -23.74 10.02 -21.31
N ALA A 563 -23.72 9.55 -22.55
CA ALA A 563 -23.32 8.18 -22.87
C ALA A 563 -21.81 7.97 -22.76
N LEU A 564 -21.01 9.03 -22.89
CA LEU A 564 -19.56 9.04 -22.78
C LEU A 564 -19.10 10.18 -21.87
N PHE A 565 -18.36 9.88 -20.82
CA PHE A 565 -17.63 10.87 -20.05
C PHE A 565 -16.17 10.88 -20.49
N LEU A 566 -15.69 12.06 -20.81
CA LEU A 566 -14.31 12.32 -21.25
C LEU A 566 -13.59 13.10 -20.14
N GLN A 567 -12.38 12.69 -19.80
CA GLN A 567 -11.45 13.44 -18.97
C GLN A 567 -10.09 13.42 -19.64
N THR A 568 -9.49 14.58 -19.90
CA THR A 568 -8.17 14.68 -20.51
C THR A 568 -7.34 15.72 -19.81
N GLY A 569 -6.06 15.48 -19.61
CA GLY A 569 -5.26 16.38 -18.84
C GLY A 569 -3.78 16.00 -18.72
N ILE A 570 -3.14 16.63 -17.74
CA ILE A 570 -1.71 16.51 -17.47
C ILE A 570 -1.50 16.27 -15.98
N ASP A 571 -0.69 15.25 -15.66
CA ASP A 571 -0.14 15.00 -14.33
C ASP A 571 1.30 15.53 -14.26
N VAL A 572 1.63 16.26 -13.20
CA VAL A 572 2.97 16.79 -12.96
C VAL A 572 3.47 16.31 -11.61
N PHE A 573 4.63 15.65 -11.58
CA PHE A 573 5.33 15.23 -10.38
C PHE A 573 6.64 15.99 -10.27
N TYR A 574 6.88 16.66 -9.14
CA TYR A 574 8.08 17.46 -8.94
C TYR A 574 8.60 17.34 -7.50
N ASN A 575 9.92 17.28 -7.37
CA ASN A 575 10.65 17.35 -6.11
C ASN A 575 11.82 18.31 -6.23
N THR A 576 12.10 19.08 -5.18
CA THR A 576 13.37 19.83 -5.06
C THR A 576 14.54 18.85 -4.95
N LYS A 577 15.75 19.30 -5.28
CA LYS A 577 16.98 18.49 -5.16
C LYS A 577 17.25 18.07 -3.72
N PHE A 578 17.58 16.80 -3.53
CA PHE A 578 17.99 16.21 -2.26
C PHE A 578 18.93 15.01 -2.54
N TYR A 579 19.61 14.52 -1.52
CA TYR A 579 20.37 13.29 -1.63
C TYR A 579 19.39 12.11 -1.53
N ALA A 580 18.86 11.64 -2.66
CA ALA A 580 18.05 10.44 -2.69
C ALA A 580 18.93 9.23 -2.36
N ASP A 581 18.42 8.34 -1.52
CA ASP A 581 19.12 7.11 -1.17
C ASP A 581 19.44 6.29 -2.42
N ASN A 582 20.56 5.57 -2.39
CA ASN A 582 20.87 4.55 -3.38
C ASN A 582 20.32 3.18 -2.91
N TYR A 583 20.46 2.16 -3.72
CA TYR A 583 19.86 0.86 -3.45
C TYR A 583 20.93 -0.25 -3.51
N MET A 584 20.95 -1.12 -2.46
CA MET A 584 21.81 -2.28 -2.36
C MET A 584 21.01 -3.56 -2.65
N PRO A 585 21.25 -4.21 -3.80
CA PRO A 585 20.53 -5.42 -4.22
C PRO A 585 20.70 -6.61 -3.27
N SER A 586 21.91 -6.84 -2.75
CA SER A 586 22.23 -7.97 -1.86
C SER A 586 21.38 -8.04 -0.62
N ILE A 587 20.98 -6.88 -0.08
CA ILE A 587 20.11 -6.76 1.11
C ILE A 587 18.70 -6.27 0.80
N MET A 588 18.43 -5.85 -0.45
CA MET A 588 17.15 -5.30 -0.90
C MET A 588 16.73 -4.05 -0.10
N GLN A 589 17.69 -3.17 0.23
CA GLN A 589 17.45 -1.97 1.03
C GLN A 589 18.00 -0.71 0.37
N PHE A 590 17.34 0.42 0.65
CA PHE A 590 17.90 1.73 0.34
C PHE A 590 18.90 2.14 1.41
N TYR A 591 20.00 2.79 0.99
CA TYR A 591 21.07 3.24 1.86
C TYR A 591 21.49 4.67 1.54
N ASN A 592 22.02 5.37 2.52
CA ASN A 592 22.46 6.75 2.37
C ASN A 592 23.60 6.88 1.35
N GLN A 593 23.54 7.94 0.55
CA GLN A 593 24.65 8.37 -0.29
C GLN A 593 24.79 9.90 -0.24
N ARG A 594 25.97 10.42 -0.52
CA ARG A 594 26.32 11.86 -0.46
C ARG A 594 27.00 12.36 -1.72
N GLU A 595 27.12 11.53 -2.72
CA GLU A 595 27.84 11.81 -3.95
C GLU A 595 27.00 12.72 -4.87
N ARG A 596 25.67 12.45 -4.92
CA ARG A 596 24.79 13.08 -5.89
C ARG A 596 23.42 13.46 -5.31
N LYS A 597 22.96 14.66 -5.69
CA LYS A 597 21.55 15.08 -5.49
C LYS A 597 20.73 14.79 -6.73
N THR A 598 19.56 14.20 -6.55
CA THR A 598 18.53 14.03 -7.59
C THR A 598 17.38 15.02 -7.37
N GLY A 599 16.52 15.21 -8.38
CA GLY A 599 15.37 16.12 -8.30
C GLY A 599 15.52 17.36 -9.17
N ASN A 600 14.66 18.37 -8.97
CA ASN A 600 14.46 19.54 -9.85
C ASN A 600 14.06 19.14 -11.29
N TYR A 601 13.52 17.94 -11.47
CA TYR A 601 13.01 17.46 -12.73
C TYR A 601 11.50 17.25 -12.63
N PRO A 602 10.67 18.04 -13.33
CA PRO A 602 9.22 17.79 -13.39
C PRO A 602 8.95 16.63 -14.36
N LYS A 603 8.46 15.50 -13.84
CA LYS A 603 7.95 14.43 -14.68
C LYS A 603 6.53 14.78 -15.12
N LEU A 604 6.29 14.80 -16.43
CA LEU A 604 5.01 15.14 -17.04
C LEU A 604 4.37 13.90 -17.69
N ASP A 605 3.11 13.66 -17.38
CA ASP A 605 2.30 12.62 -18.00
C ASP A 605 1.06 13.26 -18.64
N VAL A 606 0.72 12.88 -19.86
CA VAL A 606 -0.51 13.32 -20.54
C VAL A 606 -1.48 12.15 -20.64
N PHE A 607 -2.75 12.39 -20.37
CA PHE A 607 -3.73 11.31 -20.33
C PHE A 607 -5.09 11.69 -20.96
N LEU A 608 -5.81 10.64 -21.34
CA LEU A 608 -7.19 10.63 -21.78
C LEU A 608 -7.90 9.48 -21.06
N ASN A 609 -8.91 9.81 -20.26
CA ASN A 609 -9.78 8.83 -19.61
C ASN A 609 -11.18 8.93 -20.25
N LEU A 610 -11.78 7.77 -20.46
CA LEU A 610 -13.12 7.61 -21.05
C LEU A 610 -13.94 6.68 -20.17
N ARG A 611 -15.16 7.08 -19.84
CA ARG A 611 -16.14 6.21 -19.20
C ARG A 611 -17.31 5.96 -20.13
N ILE A 612 -17.57 4.69 -20.40
CA ILE A 612 -18.72 4.22 -21.18
C ILE A 612 -19.48 3.22 -20.29
N LYS A 613 -20.65 3.61 -19.80
CA LYS A 613 -21.41 2.81 -18.82
C LYS A 613 -20.54 2.44 -17.60
N ARG A 614 -20.20 1.16 -17.46
CA ARG A 614 -19.43 0.58 -16.33
C ARG A 614 -17.96 0.33 -16.65
N ALA A 615 -17.51 0.71 -17.85
CA ALA A 615 -16.13 0.54 -18.28
C ALA A 615 -15.42 1.90 -18.27
N ASP A 616 -14.30 1.95 -17.55
CA ASP A 616 -13.35 3.06 -17.59
C ASP A 616 -12.15 2.64 -18.44
N ILE A 617 -11.82 3.43 -19.43
CA ILE A 617 -10.69 3.20 -20.34
C ILE A 617 -9.75 4.39 -20.22
N PHE A 618 -8.45 4.15 -20.21
CA PHE A 618 -7.49 5.24 -20.31
C PHE A 618 -6.43 4.99 -21.37
N VAL A 619 -5.93 6.09 -21.91
CA VAL A 619 -4.69 6.16 -22.70
C VAL A 619 -3.82 7.22 -22.05
N LYS A 620 -2.55 6.89 -21.78
CA LYS A 620 -1.60 7.78 -21.11
C LYS A 620 -0.26 7.72 -21.82
N TYR A 621 0.34 8.87 -22.09
CA TYR A 621 1.76 8.95 -22.40
C TYR A 621 2.51 9.38 -21.12
N GLU A 622 3.16 8.42 -20.49
CA GLU A 622 3.96 8.65 -19.30
C GLU A 622 5.29 9.27 -19.67
N HIS A 623 5.76 10.24 -18.89
CA HIS A 623 7.04 10.90 -19.03
C HIS A 623 7.22 11.55 -20.43
N ILE A 624 6.20 12.35 -20.85
CA ILE A 624 6.17 12.94 -22.20
C ILE A 624 7.33 13.91 -22.44
N ASN A 625 7.79 14.61 -21.40
CA ASN A 625 8.91 15.52 -21.51
C ASN A 625 10.27 14.82 -21.76
N TYR A 626 10.34 13.49 -21.67
CA TYR A 626 11.46 12.72 -22.20
C TYR A 626 11.65 12.89 -23.73
N LEU A 627 10.61 13.27 -24.46
CA LEU A 627 10.70 13.55 -25.90
C LEU A 627 11.43 14.88 -26.23
N LEU A 628 11.68 15.72 -25.23
CA LEU A 628 12.44 16.94 -25.41
C LEU A 628 13.93 16.62 -25.52
N LYS A 629 14.66 17.34 -26.39
CA LYS A 629 16.07 17.05 -26.66
C LYS A 629 17.02 17.14 -25.47
N ASN A 630 16.71 17.97 -24.48
CA ASN A 630 17.47 18.10 -23.23
C ASN A 630 16.69 17.39 -22.12
N HIS A 631 16.97 16.12 -21.90
CA HIS A 631 16.23 15.28 -20.97
C HIS A 631 16.42 15.69 -19.50
N GLY A 632 17.58 16.28 -19.16
CA GLY A 632 17.88 16.67 -17.77
C GLY A 632 18.18 15.48 -16.86
N ASP A 633 18.18 15.75 -15.58
CA ASP A 633 18.53 14.81 -14.50
C ASP A 633 17.26 14.07 -14.00
N PHE A 634 16.78 13.07 -14.75
CA PHE A 634 15.56 12.34 -14.44
C PHE A 634 15.83 11.06 -13.63
N PHE A 635 16.50 11.18 -12.49
CA PHE A 635 16.75 10.06 -11.58
C PHE A 635 15.79 10.05 -10.40
N SER A 636 15.37 8.86 -10.02
CA SER A 636 14.53 8.61 -8.83
C SER A 636 15.36 8.22 -7.61
N ALA A 637 16.26 7.27 -7.74
CA ALA A 637 17.34 6.97 -6.80
C ALA A 637 18.68 7.42 -7.40
N ALA A 638 19.77 7.38 -6.65
CA ALA A 638 21.05 7.96 -7.08
C ALA A 638 21.52 7.43 -8.45
N ASP A 639 21.47 6.12 -8.68
CA ASP A 639 21.93 5.49 -9.91
C ASP A 639 20.78 4.89 -10.75
N TYR A 640 19.52 5.16 -10.36
CA TYR A 640 18.34 4.59 -11.02
C TYR A 640 17.51 5.69 -11.70
N PRO A 641 17.62 5.83 -13.04
CA PRO A 641 16.81 6.77 -13.80
C PRO A 641 15.35 6.33 -13.86
N ILE A 642 14.45 7.30 -13.98
CA ILE A 642 13.04 7.06 -14.31
C ILE A 642 12.97 6.48 -15.72
N ASN A 643 12.01 5.59 -15.98
CA ASN A 643 11.82 5.01 -17.30
C ASN A 643 11.61 6.09 -18.39
N PRO A 644 12.18 5.90 -19.58
CA PRO A 644 11.88 6.72 -20.75
C PRO A 644 10.39 6.76 -21.07
N GLY A 645 9.97 7.79 -21.82
CA GLY A 645 8.59 7.99 -22.22
C GLY A 645 7.92 6.75 -22.81
N MET A 646 6.68 6.45 -22.40
CA MET A 646 5.95 5.26 -22.77
C MET A 646 4.45 5.52 -22.92
N LEU A 647 3.88 5.01 -24.02
CA LEU A 647 2.44 4.94 -24.19
C LEU A 647 1.88 3.76 -23.38
N LYS A 648 0.88 4.05 -22.57
CA LYS A 648 0.18 3.06 -21.74
C LYS A 648 -1.32 3.20 -21.93
N PHE A 649 -2.03 2.09 -21.85
CA PHE A 649 -3.48 2.07 -21.91
C PHE A 649 -4.04 0.99 -20.98
N GLY A 650 -5.30 1.14 -20.61
CA GLY A 650 -5.93 0.17 -19.74
C GLY A 650 -7.44 0.31 -19.67
N ILE A 651 -8.04 -0.72 -19.09
CA ILE A 651 -9.47 -0.81 -18.84
C ILE A 651 -9.71 -1.25 -17.39
N LYS A 652 -10.68 -0.60 -16.74
CA LYS A 652 -11.31 -1.05 -15.50
C LYS A 652 -12.79 -1.29 -15.81
N TRP A 653 -13.25 -2.49 -15.57
CA TRP A 653 -14.63 -2.88 -15.85
C TRP A 653 -15.25 -3.53 -14.62
N ASP A 654 -16.37 -2.96 -14.17
CA ASP A 654 -17.14 -3.46 -13.04
C ASP A 654 -18.42 -4.14 -13.55
N PHE A 655 -18.54 -5.42 -13.23
CA PHE A 655 -19.70 -6.25 -13.57
C PHE A 655 -20.56 -6.46 -12.32
N PHE A 656 -21.85 -6.39 -12.52
CA PHE A 656 -22.87 -6.64 -11.50
C PHE A 656 -24.02 -7.40 -12.17
N ASP A 657 -24.10 -8.67 -11.97
CA ASP A 657 -25.13 -9.53 -12.57
C ASP A 657 -26.03 -10.14 -11.50
#